data_408395f32a7432775f93a34a81b2b4b2
#
_entry.id   408395f32a7432775f93a34a81b2b4b2
#
_cell.length_a   1.000
_cell.length_b   1.000
_cell.length_c   1.000
_cell.angle_alpha   90.00
_cell.angle_beta   90.00
_cell.angle_gamma   90.00
#
_symmetry.space_group_name_H-M   'P 1'
#
loop_
_entity.id
_entity.type
_entity.pdbx_description
1 polymer ?
#
loop_
_entity_poly.entity_id
_entity_poly.type
_entity_poly.pdbx_seq_one_letter_code
_entity_poly.pdbx_strand_id
1 'polypeptide(L)'
;MNTVASCQTAQRTVVARFEWAVLGLTLSVLTIPLPAQAQFPTKPPAATPLRPARFPAFVKGTLPDGVNMIIVEHHKQPVVTVTLALPAGAAYVPADKTGLDGIVADLLTKGTESRTADQIAAEVEGAGGSISAYSDNDFLRITVSALAENLPQAMHVLADVVMHSTFPATEVDLSRTRSLSALQVELSQPEALAQRAFAHEVYGDHPYGRNYTEGTLRAITRDDAVAFYKAHVKPRGALLVVAGDVSAATVKSLAAQVFAGWRGAPAPAPPVPAIPVRTSTEIVLVHKAGAVQSNILAGFTMITPRDPAVYPLTIANKILGGGTDARLFLILREQKSWTYGAYSQFTRPLGMGVFMANAEVRTPVTDSALAEMMHQLDRLRNQVPADSEIAAAKNYLVGNFPLTIQTPEQIANAVAAARLRGLPDDYVPRFRDRLAAVTRAQLGAADKRFFTTDKMVIVVVGDGTKILGGLKRLGSVRIVDAEGKPLAEADLTAAPTAVAWAADRLVPASYTYRVMVQGNAMGQATSAMERASEGDRQVLRLTSSMNLGGMVSQQDTVTVDAATLAPLHLREGGSQGGQAMSMVLDYQGTHVTGHVHVPSRQGVRDAAVDTTLAEGTLDQNVFSALLTALPLASGAHWMVNAYDGTEGVVRPLTATVVGEDSVTVPAGAFACWKVAVTGGQFPINFYITKTAPYLIAKYELVGPPVVFELTAKTP
;
A
#
# COMPACT_ATOMS: atom_id res chain seq x y z
N MET A 1 -31.01 -37.02 41.05
CA MET A 1 -31.46 -37.63 42.32
C MET A 1 -30.76 -36.87 43.43
N ASN A 2 -31.60 -36.17 44.16
CA ASN A 2 -31.59 -35.93 45.61
C ASN A 2 -30.32 -35.24 46.20
N THR A 3 -30.35 -34.19 46.97
CA THR A 3 -31.46 -33.68 47.82
C THR A 3 -31.12 -32.24 48.27
N VAL A 4 -32.12 -31.42 48.21
CA VAL A 4 -32.34 -30.20 48.95
C VAL A 4 -32.51 -30.58 50.45
N ALA A 5 -32.06 -29.77 51.38
CA ALA A 5 -32.78 -29.29 52.56
C ALA A 5 -31.86 -28.98 53.73
N SER A 6 -32.07 -27.79 54.18
CA SER A 6 -32.31 -27.36 55.58
C SER A 6 -31.10 -27.21 56.51
N CYS A 7 -30.90 -25.98 57.01
CA CYS A 7 -31.30 -25.71 58.38
C CYS A 7 -31.25 -24.21 58.70
N GLN A 8 -32.40 -23.61 58.89
CA GLN A 8 -32.63 -22.53 59.83
C GLN A 8 -32.56 -23.14 61.23
N THR A 9 -31.77 -22.56 62.12
CA THR A 9 -32.03 -22.37 63.57
C THR A 9 -30.71 -22.24 64.30
N ALA A 10 -30.35 -21.02 64.66
CA ALA A 10 -29.63 -20.67 65.86
C ALA A 10 -29.45 -19.16 65.95
N GLN A 11 -30.57 -18.41 66.08
CA GLN A 11 -30.58 -17.12 66.73
C GLN A 11 -30.93 -17.37 68.21
N ARG A 12 -30.10 -16.94 69.04
CA ARG A 12 -30.24 -16.57 70.47
C ARG A 12 -29.13 -17.15 71.34
N THR A 13 -28.31 -16.29 71.78
CA THR A 13 -27.40 -16.27 72.97
C THR A 13 -25.99 -15.88 72.50
N VAL A 14 -25.73 -14.60 72.48
CA VAL A 14 -24.48 -13.90 72.90
C VAL A 14 -24.75 -12.38 72.79
N VAL A 15 -25.50 -11.85 73.67
CA VAL A 15 -25.55 -10.42 73.95
C VAL A 15 -25.06 -10.30 75.43
N ALA A 16 -23.78 -10.26 75.68
CA ALA A 16 -23.14 -9.80 76.90
C ALA A 16 -21.62 -10.01 76.93
N ARG A 17 -20.89 -9.69 75.86
CA ARG A 17 -19.42 -9.59 75.90
C ARG A 17 -18.86 -8.64 74.77
N PHE A 18 -19.58 -7.60 74.39
CA PHE A 18 -19.19 -6.72 73.30
C PHE A 18 -18.85 -5.28 73.68
N GLU A 19 -18.79 -4.93 74.94
CA GLU A 19 -18.52 -3.53 75.34
C GLU A 19 -17.06 -3.19 75.65
N TRP A 20 -16.16 -4.15 75.73
CA TRP A 20 -14.72 -3.89 75.92
C TRP A 20 -13.81 -4.13 74.72
N ALA A 21 -14.35 -4.62 73.63
CA ALA A 21 -13.60 -4.82 72.42
C ALA A 21 -13.67 -3.65 71.40
N VAL A 22 -14.62 -2.72 71.58
CA VAL A 22 -14.82 -1.57 70.65
C VAL A 22 -13.89 -0.39 71.05
N LEU A 23 -13.42 -0.28 72.29
CA LEU A 23 -12.49 0.79 72.71
C LEU A 23 -11.02 0.49 72.32
N GLY A 24 -10.67 -0.77 72.06
CA GLY A 24 -9.35 -1.16 71.56
C GLY A 24 -9.17 -1.07 70.06
N LEU A 25 -10.27 -1.13 69.30
CA LEU A 25 -10.23 -1.10 67.82
C LEU A 25 -10.25 0.34 67.26
N THR A 26 -10.70 1.32 68.04
CA THR A 26 -10.75 2.73 67.55
C THR A 26 -9.41 3.46 67.71
N LEU A 27 -8.43 2.91 68.41
CA LEU A 27 -7.09 3.53 68.53
C LEU A 27 -6.08 2.89 67.53
N SER A 28 -6.40 1.74 66.93
CA SER A 28 -5.55 1.06 65.93
C SER A 28 -5.82 1.47 64.49
N VAL A 29 -6.87 2.24 64.22
CA VAL A 29 -7.22 2.71 62.86
C VAL A 29 -6.51 4.02 62.49
N LEU A 30 -5.81 4.68 63.43
CA LEU A 30 -5.12 5.94 63.12
C LEU A 30 -3.66 5.79 62.67
N THR A 31 -3.19 4.57 62.42
CA THR A 31 -1.84 4.34 61.89
C THR A 31 -1.80 3.43 60.61
N ILE A 32 -2.91 3.36 59.85
CA ILE A 32 -2.81 2.83 58.49
C ILE A 32 -2.08 3.91 57.68
N PRO A 33 -0.85 3.67 57.22
CA PRO A 33 -0.22 4.59 56.29
C PRO A 33 -1.13 4.67 55.08
N LEU A 34 -1.67 5.84 54.78
CA LEU A 34 -2.32 6.12 53.52
C LEU A 34 -1.41 5.56 52.44
N PRO A 35 -1.92 4.77 51.48
CA PRO A 35 -1.09 4.32 50.38
C PRO A 35 -0.43 5.56 49.80
N ALA A 36 0.89 5.60 49.85
CA ALA A 36 1.65 6.64 49.18
C ALA A 36 1.16 6.63 47.73
N GLN A 37 0.42 7.65 47.33
CA GLN A 37 0.08 7.83 45.94
C GLN A 37 1.42 7.80 45.23
N ALA A 38 1.64 6.77 44.45
CA ALA A 38 2.82 6.68 43.57
C ALA A 38 2.77 7.93 42.68
N GLN A 39 3.52 8.95 43.06
CA GLN A 39 3.69 10.13 42.23
C GLN A 39 4.47 9.65 41.01
N PHE A 40 3.74 9.42 39.91
CA PHE A 40 4.40 9.20 38.64
C PHE A 40 5.34 10.38 38.42
N PRO A 41 6.59 10.12 38.05
CA PRO A 41 7.53 11.20 37.78
C PRO A 41 6.94 12.12 36.69
N THR A 42 6.82 13.39 37.00
CA THR A 42 6.32 14.42 36.07
C THR A 42 7.35 14.77 34.98
N LYS A 43 8.57 14.27 35.13
CA LYS A 43 9.64 14.41 34.15
C LYS A 43 10.20 13.02 33.81
N PRO A 44 10.58 12.77 32.56
CA PRO A 44 11.32 11.57 32.20
C PRO A 44 12.57 11.42 33.09
N PRO A 45 12.99 10.20 33.46
CA PRO A 45 14.24 9.99 34.17
C PRO A 45 15.40 10.59 33.38
N ALA A 46 16.39 11.13 34.08
CA ALA A 46 17.59 11.64 33.43
C ALA A 46 18.23 10.56 32.58
N ALA A 47 18.65 10.92 31.35
CA ALA A 47 19.32 9.99 30.46
C ALA A 47 20.57 9.42 31.14
N THR A 48 20.63 8.10 31.25
CA THR A 48 21.85 7.43 31.73
C THR A 48 22.91 7.45 30.65
N PRO A 49 24.21 7.38 31.02
CA PRO A 49 25.26 7.25 30.03
C PRO A 49 25.01 6.06 29.09
N LEU A 50 25.16 6.29 27.81
CA LEU A 50 24.88 5.28 26.80
C LEU A 50 25.85 4.09 26.96
N ARG A 51 25.30 2.89 27.11
CA ARG A 51 26.11 1.68 27.15
C ARG A 51 26.80 1.48 25.79
N PRO A 52 28.06 1.04 25.74
CA PRO A 52 28.71 0.70 24.50
C PRO A 52 27.91 -0.37 23.74
N ALA A 53 27.47 -0.09 22.53
CA ALA A 53 26.92 -1.11 21.65
C ALA A 53 28.08 -1.70 20.84
N ARG A 54 28.31 -3.00 21.02
CA ARG A 54 29.32 -3.72 20.22
C ARG A 54 28.61 -4.32 19.03
N PHE A 55 28.97 -3.87 17.83
CA PHE A 55 28.58 -4.55 16.60
C PHE A 55 29.38 -5.85 16.48
N PRO A 56 28.77 -6.99 16.10
CA PRO A 56 29.50 -8.23 15.90
C PRO A 56 30.62 -8.07 14.85
N ALA A 57 31.76 -8.71 15.10
CA ALA A 57 32.79 -8.80 14.10
C ALA A 57 32.30 -9.59 12.88
N PHE A 58 32.77 -9.24 11.68
CA PHE A 58 32.42 -9.96 10.48
C PHE A 58 33.67 -10.36 9.69
N VAL A 59 33.56 -11.52 9.01
CA VAL A 59 34.62 -12.06 8.17
C VAL A 59 34.26 -11.80 6.71
N LYS A 60 35.22 -11.34 5.93
CA LYS A 60 35.08 -11.17 4.48
C LYS A 60 35.74 -12.33 3.72
N GLY A 61 35.24 -12.54 2.52
CA GLY A 61 35.78 -13.50 1.57
C GLY A 61 35.31 -13.22 0.17
N THR A 62 35.85 -13.95 -0.77
CA THR A 62 35.38 -13.98 -2.17
C THR A 62 35.43 -15.41 -2.62
N LEU A 63 34.35 -15.92 -3.21
CA LEU A 63 34.32 -17.23 -3.81
C LEU A 63 35.15 -17.26 -5.11
N PRO A 64 35.60 -18.42 -5.57
CA PRO A 64 36.36 -18.55 -6.82
C PRO A 64 35.61 -17.97 -8.03
N ASP A 65 34.30 -18.01 -8.02
CA ASP A 65 33.43 -17.53 -9.10
C ASP A 65 33.16 -16.02 -9.04
N GLY A 66 33.71 -15.32 -8.04
CA GLY A 66 33.65 -13.85 -7.92
C GLY A 66 32.53 -13.31 -7.04
N VAL A 67 31.80 -14.16 -6.32
CA VAL A 67 30.83 -13.72 -5.30
C VAL A 67 31.58 -13.14 -4.10
N ASN A 68 31.32 -11.90 -3.77
CA ASN A 68 31.81 -11.31 -2.51
C ASN A 68 30.98 -11.84 -1.35
N MET A 69 31.65 -12.08 -0.21
CA MET A 69 30.99 -12.70 0.93
C MET A 69 31.30 -11.93 2.22
N ILE A 70 30.26 -11.77 3.06
CA ILE A 70 30.38 -11.25 4.42
C ILE A 70 29.66 -12.22 5.36
N ILE A 71 30.36 -12.65 6.42
CA ILE A 71 29.82 -13.58 7.40
C ILE A 71 29.87 -12.91 8.77
N VAL A 72 28.73 -12.87 9.45
CA VAL A 72 28.58 -12.31 10.79
C VAL A 72 28.15 -13.45 11.73
N GLU A 73 29.06 -13.87 12.59
CA GLU A 73 28.79 -14.87 13.61
C GLU A 73 27.99 -14.23 14.75
N HIS A 74 26.77 -14.75 15.00
CA HIS A 74 25.86 -14.22 15.99
C HIS A 74 25.09 -15.34 16.71
N HIS A 75 25.67 -15.86 17.78
CA HIS A 75 25.25 -17.07 18.49
C HIS A 75 24.19 -16.86 19.59
N LYS A 76 23.34 -15.83 19.47
CA LYS A 76 22.31 -15.55 20.49
C LYS A 76 21.01 -16.34 20.26
N GLN A 77 20.74 -16.68 19.03
CA GLN A 77 19.54 -17.42 18.60
C GLN A 77 19.97 -18.46 17.58
N PRO A 78 19.38 -19.68 17.60
CA PRO A 78 19.76 -20.77 16.69
C PRO A 78 19.15 -20.58 15.29
N VAL A 79 19.32 -19.40 14.73
CA VAL A 79 18.80 -19.04 13.40
C VAL A 79 19.89 -18.42 12.54
N VAL A 80 19.72 -18.55 11.24
CA VAL A 80 20.61 -17.96 10.24
C VAL A 80 19.79 -17.26 9.16
N THR A 81 20.30 -16.13 8.70
CA THR A 81 19.78 -15.41 7.53
C THR A 81 20.86 -15.31 6.48
N VAL A 82 20.54 -15.67 5.25
CA VAL A 82 21.39 -15.61 4.08
C VAL A 82 20.75 -14.65 3.09
N THR A 83 21.43 -13.56 2.76
CA THR A 83 20.99 -12.58 1.74
C THR A 83 21.98 -12.57 0.60
N LEU A 84 21.51 -12.85 -0.61
CA LEU A 84 22.25 -12.67 -1.84
C LEU A 84 21.72 -11.42 -2.55
N ALA A 85 22.58 -10.45 -2.83
CA ALA A 85 22.27 -9.24 -3.57
C ALA A 85 23.03 -9.21 -4.89
N LEU A 86 22.33 -8.91 -5.96
CA LEU A 86 22.80 -8.91 -7.34
C LEU A 86 22.58 -7.52 -7.95
N PRO A 87 23.51 -6.95 -8.74
CA PRO A 87 23.29 -5.70 -9.46
C PRO A 87 22.34 -5.94 -10.66
N ALA A 88 21.05 -6.02 -10.38
CA ALA A 88 19.97 -6.39 -11.30
C ALA A 88 18.63 -5.78 -10.88
N GLY A 89 18.65 -4.53 -10.39
CA GLY A 89 17.42 -3.80 -10.05
C GLY A 89 16.79 -3.07 -11.22
N ALA A 90 15.81 -2.20 -10.92
CA ALA A 90 15.08 -1.42 -11.93
C ALA A 90 15.98 -0.59 -12.87
N ALA A 91 17.17 -0.17 -12.38
CA ALA A 91 18.14 0.56 -13.19
C ALA A 91 18.70 -0.25 -14.39
N TYR A 92 18.55 -1.56 -14.37
CA TYR A 92 19.01 -2.45 -15.44
C TYR A 92 17.90 -2.79 -16.45
N VAL A 93 16.67 -2.35 -16.21
CA VAL A 93 15.50 -2.66 -17.04
C VAL A 93 15.35 -1.66 -18.19
N PRO A 94 15.10 -2.10 -19.44
CA PRO A 94 14.72 -1.21 -20.53
C PRO A 94 13.44 -0.43 -20.22
N ALA A 95 13.33 0.81 -20.71
CA ALA A 95 12.22 1.70 -20.38
C ALA A 95 10.85 1.14 -20.80
N ASP A 96 10.80 0.46 -21.93
CA ASP A 96 9.58 -0.18 -22.49
C ASP A 96 9.18 -1.48 -21.75
N LYS A 97 10.05 -1.97 -20.84
CA LYS A 97 9.81 -3.17 -20.03
C LYS A 97 9.82 -2.87 -18.51
N THR A 98 9.57 -1.62 -18.13
CA THR A 98 9.54 -1.24 -16.70
C THR A 98 8.63 -2.16 -15.90
N GLY A 99 9.14 -2.72 -14.77
CA GLY A 99 8.48 -3.76 -13.97
C GLY A 99 9.02 -5.18 -14.20
N LEU A 100 9.89 -5.38 -15.22
CA LEU A 100 10.48 -6.69 -15.51
C LEU A 100 11.32 -7.22 -14.34
N ASP A 101 12.07 -6.37 -13.67
CA ASP A 101 12.88 -6.73 -12.51
C ASP A 101 12.04 -7.29 -11.36
N GLY A 102 10.89 -6.70 -11.08
CA GLY A 102 9.95 -7.18 -10.09
C GLY A 102 9.33 -8.54 -10.45
N ILE A 103 8.95 -8.72 -11.73
CA ILE A 103 8.45 -10.01 -12.25
C ILE A 103 9.54 -11.07 -12.16
N VAL A 104 10.79 -10.77 -12.55
CA VAL A 104 11.91 -11.72 -12.44
C VAL A 104 12.16 -12.10 -10.98
N ALA A 105 12.10 -11.13 -10.05
CA ALA A 105 12.24 -11.39 -8.62
C ALA A 105 11.17 -12.39 -8.12
N ASP A 106 9.89 -12.14 -8.43
CA ASP A 106 8.79 -13.05 -8.06
C ASP A 106 9.00 -14.45 -8.64
N LEU A 107 9.43 -14.54 -9.89
CA LEU A 107 9.58 -15.81 -10.62
C LEU A 107 10.77 -16.67 -10.18
N LEU A 108 11.79 -16.10 -9.54
CA LEU A 108 12.96 -16.88 -9.08
C LEU A 108 12.57 -18.06 -8.18
N THR A 109 11.55 -17.89 -7.35
CA THR A 109 11.08 -18.92 -6.41
C THR A 109 9.92 -19.76 -6.96
N LYS A 110 9.57 -19.62 -8.26
CA LYS A 110 8.40 -20.30 -8.88
C LYS A 110 8.74 -21.55 -9.69
N GLY A 111 9.98 -21.99 -9.66
CA GLY A 111 10.41 -23.26 -10.24
C GLY A 111 11.85 -23.24 -10.71
N THR A 112 12.53 -24.36 -10.50
CA THR A 112 13.88 -24.63 -10.97
C THR A 112 13.88 -25.87 -11.87
N GLU A 113 15.03 -26.26 -12.39
CA GLU A 113 15.18 -27.51 -13.15
C GLU A 113 14.87 -28.76 -12.29
N SER A 114 15.00 -28.65 -10.95
CA SER A 114 14.85 -29.78 -10.02
C SER A 114 13.67 -29.64 -9.05
N ARG A 115 13.03 -28.47 -8.94
CA ARG A 115 11.99 -28.17 -7.94
C ARG A 115 10.84 -27.38 -8.53
N THR A 116 9.61 -27.73 -8.13
CA THR A 116 8.43 -26.87 -8.34
C THR A 116 8.39 -25.76 -7.29
N ALA A 117 7.50 -24.77 -7.46
CA ALA A 117 7.26 -23.70 -6.48
C ALA A 117 6.89 -24.27 -5.10
N ASP A 118 5.98 -25.26 -5.07
CA ASP A 118 5.53 -25.91 -3.83
C ASP A 118 6.65 -26.66 -3.13
N GLN A 119 7.54 -27.31 -3.89
CA GLN A 119 8.70 -28.00 -3.33
C GLN A 119 9.72 -27.02 -2.74
N ILE A 120 9.95 -25.88 -3.40
CA ILE A 120 10.83 -24.82 -2.87
C ILE A 120 10.27 -24.31 -1.55
N ALA A 121 8.96 -23.99 -1.50
CA ALA A 121 8.29 -23.52 -0.30
C ALA A 121 8.36 -24.56 0.82
N ALA A 122 7.96 -25.81 0.54
CA ALA A 122 7.94 -26.89 1.52
C ALA A 122 9.33 -27.22 2.09
N GLU A 123 10.39 -27.20 1.27
CA GLU A 123 11.75 -27.44 1.74
C GLU A 123 12.25 -26.35 2.70
N VAL A 124 11.94 -25.07 2.40
CA VAL A 124 12.38 -23.95 3.24
C VAL A 124 11.54 -23.84 4.50
N GLU A 125 10.23 -24.03 4.40
CA GLU A 125 9.33 -24.07 5.56
C GLU A 125 9.65 -25.25 6.47
N GLY A 126 9.93 -26.43 5.89
CA GLY A 126 10.39 -27.60 6.63
C GLY A 126 11.73 -27.39 7.33
N ALA A 127 12.59 -26.51 6.83
CA ALA A 127 13.81 -26.04 7.49
C ALA A 127 13.57 -25.00 8.60
N GLY A 128 12.31 -24.71 8.92
CA GLY A 128 11.91 -23.71 9.93
C GLY A 128 12.17 -22.26 9.47
N GLY A 129 12.06 -21.99 8.18
CA GLY A 129 12.40 -20.68 7.62
C GLY A 129 11.48 -20.20 6.51
N SER A 130 12.00 -19.25 5.74
CA SER A 130 11.32 -18.66 4.59
C SER A 130 12.31 -18.25 3.51
N ILE A 131 11.84 -18.18 2.26
CA ILE A 131 12.58 -17.61 1.13
C ILE A 131 11.76 -16.50 0.49
N SER A 132 12.41 -15.39 0.16
CA SER A 132 11.80 -14.28 -0.55
C SER A 132 12.79 -13.66 -1.54
N ALA A 133 12.26 -13.11 -2.62
CA ALA A 133 13.05 -12.32 -3.56
C ALA A 133 12.31 -11.02 -3.88
N TYR A 134 13.04 -9.92 -4.00
CA TYR A 134 12.50 -8.62 -4.39
C TYR A 134 13.57 -7.80 -5.12
N SER A 135 13.12 -6.87 -5.92
CA SER A 135 13.97 -5.91 -6.61
C SER A 135 13.75 -4.51 -6.04
N ASP A 136 14.85 -3.77 -5.92
CA ASP A 136 14.83 -2.32 -5.67
C ASP A 136 15.39 -1.57 -6.90
N ASN A 137 15.64 -0.31 -6.76
CA ASN A 137 16.21 0.49 -7.85
C ASN A 137 17.53 -0.06 -8.40
N ASP A 138 18.37 -0.65 -7.54
CA ASP A 138 19.74 -1.00 -7.87
C ASP A 138 20.02 -2.51 -7.85
N PHE A 139 19.30 -3.25 -7.00
CA PHE A 139 19.62 -4.63 -6.69
C PHE A 139 18.40 -5.56 -6.72
N LEU A 140 18.62 -6.75 -7.25
CA LEU A 140 17.79 -7.92 -7.01
C LEU A 140 18.32 -8.63 -5.76
N ARG A 141 17.45 -8.90 -4.79
CA ARG A 141 17.81 -9.52 -3.51
C ARG A 141 17.02 -10.79 -3.30
N ILE A 142 17.71 -11.83 -2.88
CA ILE A 142 17.10 -13.09 -2.45
C ILE A 142 17.54 -13.32 -1.01
N THR A 143 16.58 -13.51 -0.13
CA THR A 143 16.83 -13.76 1.30
C THR A 143 16.22 -15.07 1.71
N VAL A 144 17.01 -15.91 2.37
CA VAL A 144 16.58 -17.16 3.00
C VAL A 144 16.87 -17.07 4.47
N SER A 145 15.89 -17.40 5.30
CA SER A 145 16.07 -17.65 6.74
C SER A 145 15.85 -19.12 7.04
N ALA A 146 16.50 -19.65 8.06
CA ALA A 146 16.31 -21.03 8.52
C ALA A 146 16.82 -21.21 9.95
N LEU A 147 16.51 -22.34 10.58
CA LEU A 147 17.26 -22.79 11.76
C LEU A 147 18.71 -23.02 11.40
N ALA A 148 19.64 -22.74 12.30
CA ALA A 148 21.08 -22.84 12.03
C ALA A 148 21.53 -24.24 11.61
N GLU A 149 20.92 -25.28 12.17
CA GLU A 149 21.18 -26.70 11.80
C GLU A 149 20.76 -27.02 10.35
N ASN A 150 19.79 -26.28 9.81
CA ASN A 150 19.27 -26.45 8.45
C ASN A 150 19.91 -25.51 7.43
N LEU A 151 20.99 -24.78 7.80
CA LEU A 151 21.72 -23.91 6.87
C LEU A 151 22.13 -24.64 5.57
N PRO A 152 22.63 -25.89 5.58
CA PRO A 152 22.98 -26.57 4.32
C PRO A 152 21.80 -26.67 3.36
N GLN A 153 20.62 -27.07 3.83
CA GLN A 153 19.40 -27.18 3.03
C GLN A 153 19.00 -25.81 2.46
N ALA A 154 18.94 -24.78 3.31
CA ALA A 154 18.61 -23.42 2.91
C ALA A 154 19.56 -22.87 1.83
N MET A 155 20.86 -23.13 1.96
CA MET A 155 21.87 -22.72 0.97
C MET A 155 21.75 -23.48 -0.35
N HIS A 156 21.42 -24.77 -0.32
CA HIS A 156 21.16 -25.55 -1.54
C HIS A 156 19.93 -25.04 -2.29
N VAL A 157 18.83 -24.73 -1.58
CA VAL A 157 17.65 -24.14 -2.21
C VAL A 157 17.95 -22.77 -2.79
N LEU A 158 18.67 -21.90 -2.05
CA LEU A 158 19.09 -20.58 -2.55
C LEU A 158 19.92 -20.71 -3.83
N ALA A 159 20.91 -21.59 -3.83
CA ALA A 159 21.78 -21.80 -4.99
C ALA A 159 21.00 -22.32 -6.21
N ASP A 160 20.07 -23.26 -6.01
CA ASP A 160 19.23 -23.81 -7.06
C ASP A 160 18.31 -22.73 -7.67
N VAL A 161 17.63 -21.94 -6.82
CA VAL A 161 16.77 -20.82 -7.23
C VAL A 161 17.57 -19.78 -8.04
N VAL A 162 18.80 -19.48 -7.64
CA VAL A 162 19.63 -18.47 -8.29
C VAL A 162 20.24 -18.99 -9.61
N MET A 163 20.63 -20.24 -9.68
CA MET A 163 21.39 -20.77 -10.82
C MET A 163 20.53 -21.50 -11.85
N HIS A 164 19.38 -22.05 -11.44
CA HIS A 164 18.62 -23.00 -12.26
C HIS A 164 17.12 -22.65 -12.40
N SER A 165 16.74 -21.37 -12.17
CA SER A 165 15.33 -20.95 -12.38
C SER A 165 14.89 -21.16 -13.83
N THR A 166 13.68 -21.69 -14.01
CA THR A 166 13.13 -22.09 -15.32
C THR A 166 12.06 -21.18 -15.87
N PHE A 167 11.50 -20.31 -15.03
CA PHE A 167 10.43 -19.37 -15.42
C PHE A 167 9.26 -20.09 -16.13
N PRO A 168 8.49 -20.97 -15.45
CA PRO A 168 7.36 -21.66 -16.06
C PRO A 168 6.37 -20.68 -16.67
N ALA A 169 5.87 -20.95 -17.87
CA ALA A 169 5.01 -20.00 -18.60
C ALA A 169 3.75 -19.62 -17.82
N THR A 170 3.14 -20.59 -17.15
CA THR A 170 1.98 -20.38 -16.28
C THR A 170 2.27 -19.41 -15.11
N GLU A 171 3.46 -19.51 -14.50
CA GLU A 171 3.87 -18.62 -13.42
C GLU A 171 4.18 -17.21 -13.92
N VAL A 172 4.74 -17.08 -15.13
CA VAL A 172 4.94 -15.77 -15.79
C VAL A 172 3.61 -15.06 -16.01
N ASP A 173 2.62 -15.76 -16.56
CA ASP A 173 1.28 -15.21 -16.80
C ASP A 173 0.58 -14.85 -15.50
N LEU A 174 0.73 -15.68 -14.48
CA LEU A 174 0.18 -15.40 -13.15
C LEU A 174 0.85 -14.18 -12.48
N SER A 175 2.17 -14.08 -12.51
CA SER A 175 2.93 -12.95 -11.98
C SER A 175 2.56 -11.65 -12.70
N ARG A 176 2.45 -11.67 -14.03
CA ARG A 176 2.00 -10.52 -14.82
C ARG A 176 0.57 -10.11 -14.45
N THR A 177 -0.35 -11.06 -14.32
CA THR A 177 -1.75 -10.79 -13.92
C THR A 177 -1.82 -10.16 -12.53
N ARG A 178 -1.05 -10.67 -11.56
CA ARG A 178 -0.94 -10.10 -10.22
C ARG A 178 -0.39 -8.67 -10.26
N SER A 179 0.65 -8.43 -11.07
CA SER A 179 1.25 -7.10 -11.23
C SER A 179 0.27 -6.10 -11.85
N LEU A 180 -0.55 -6.51 -12.83
CA LEU A 180 -1.60 -5.69 -13.41
C LEU A 180 -2.70 -5.36 -12.38
N SER A 181 -3.10 -6.33 -11.59
CA SER A 181 -4.07 -6.11 -10.51
C SER A 181 -3.51 -5.18 -9.42
N ALA A 182 -2.25 -5.36 -9.04
CA ALA A 182 -1.58 -4.48 -8.09
C ALA A 182 -1.51 -3.03 -8.61
N LEU A 183 -1.19 -2.84 -9.89
CA LEU A 183 -1.19 -1.52 -10.53
C LEU A 183 -2.57 -0.84 -10.44
N GLN A 184 -3.66 -1.56 -10.69
CA GLN A 184 -5.01 -1.00 -10.57
C GLN A 184 -5.32 -0.55 -9.14
N VAL A 185 -4.91 -1.34 -8.14
CA VAL A 185 -5.03 -0.95 -6.73
C VAL A 185 -4.20 0.30 -6.43
N GLU A 186 -2.94 0.35 -6.85
CA GLU A 186 -2.07 1.53 -6.68
C GLU A 186 -2.69 2.80 -7.29
N LEU A 187 -3.19 2.72 -8.52
CA LEU A 187 -3.84 3.86 -9.20
C LEU A 187 -5.14 4.30 -8.52
N SER A 188 -5.77 3.44 -7.74
CA SER A 188 -6.94 3.79 -6.94
C SER A 188 -6.61 4.50 -5.63
N GLN A 189 -5.39 4.33 -5.10
CA GLN A 189 -4.96 4.84 -3.80
C GLN A 189 -4.24 6.19 -3.92
N PRO A 190 -4.73 7.27 -3.27
CA PRO A 190 -4.14 8.60 -3.36
C PRO A 190 -2.67 8.66 -2.92
N GLU A 191 -2.29 7.91 -1.89
CA GLU A 191 -0.90 7.86 -1.41
C GLU A 191 0.04 7.25 -2.46
N ALA A 192 -0.35 6.13 -3.07
CA ALA A 192 0.44 5.49 -4.12
C ALA A 192 0.57 6.37 -5.37
N LEU A 193 -0.53 7.04 -5.79
CA LEU A 193 -0.49 8.03 -6.86
C LEU A 193 0.48 9.17 -6.54
N ALA A 194 0.47 9.68 -5.31
CA ALA A 194 1.38 10.75 -4.89
C ALA A 194 2.85 10.29 -4.97
N GLN A 195 3.16 9.07 -4.53
CA GLN A 195 4.51 8.50 -4.58
C GLN A 195 4.98 8.30 -6.03
N ARG A 196 4.13 7.76 -6.90
CA ARG A 196 4.42 7.55 -8.34
C ARG A 196 4.70 8.89 -9.04
N ALA A 197 3.81 9.87 -8.85
CA ALA A 197 3.97 11.20 -9.43
C ALA A 197 5.23 11.89 -8.88
N PHE A 198 5.48 11.81 -7.58
CA PHE A 198 6.66 12.40 -6.95
C PHE A 198 7.96 11.78 -7.47
N ALA A 199 8.06 10.46 -7.59
CA ALA A 199 9.24 9.81 -8.15
C ALA A 199 9.50 10.25 -9.58
N HIS A 200 8.45 10.28 -10.42
CA HIS A 200 8.56 10.75 -11.81
C HIS A 200 8.99 12.21 -11.89
N GLU A 201 8.38 13.09 -11.10
CA GLU A 201 8.70 14.51 -11.11
C GLU A 201 10.13 14.81 -10.63
N VAL A 202 10.63 14.08 -9.64
CA VAL A 202 11.99 14.29 -9.12
C VAL A 202 13.04 13.74 -10.06
N TYR A 203 12.82 12.55 -10.62
CA TYR A 203 13.85 11.83 -11.37
C TYR A 203 13.68 11.89 -12.89
N GLY A 204 12.50 12.28 -13.40
CA GLY A 204 12.19 12.28 -14.82
C GLY A 204 12.37 10.90 -15.45
N ASP A 205 13.02 10.83 -16.61
CA ASP A 205 13.28 9.60 -17.35
C ASP A 205 14.37 8.70 -16.74
N HIS A 206 15.03 9.16 -15.65
CA HIS A 206 15.96 8.33 -14.91
C HIS A 206 15.25 7.07 -14.40
N PRO A 207 15.89 5.87 -14.38
CA PRO A 207 15.24 4.63 -13.92
C PRO A 207 14.51 4.73 -12.56
N TYR A 208 15.00 5.57 -11.64
CA TYR A 208 14.36 5.79 -10.33
C TYR A 208 13.04 6.55 -10.40
N GLY A 209 12.76 7.23 -11.51
CA GLY A 209 11.49 7.94 -11.77
C GLY A 209 10.52 7.17 -12.65
N ARG A 210 10.92 6.03 -13.20
CA ARG A 210 10.08 5.25 -14.09
C ARG A 210 9.04 4.48 -13.30
N ASN A 211 7.79 4.66 -13.68
CA ASN A 211 6.68 3.88 -13.18
C ASN A 211 6.31 2.81 -14.22
N TYR A 212 6.10 1.57 -13.78
CA TYR A 212 5.49 0.59 -14.67
C TYR A 212 4.04 0.98 -14.98
N THR A 213 3.61 0.66 -16.17
CA THR A 213 2.27 0.94 -16.70
C THR A 213 1.61 -0.36 -17.14
N GLU A 214 0.32 -0.31 -17.42
CA GLU A 214 -0.38 -1.45 -18.02
C GLU A 214 0.31 -1.89 -19.33
N GLY A 215 0.72 -0.92 -20.15
CA GLY A 215 1.42 -1.19 -21.41
C GLY A 215 2.76 -1.89 -21.21
N THR A 216 3.61 -1.40 -20.28
CA THR A 216 4.92 -2.04 -20.02
C THR A 216 4.76 -3.43 -19.41
N LEU A 217 3.81 -3.63 -18.46
CA LEU A 217 3.56 -4.94 -17.87
C LEU A 217 3.03 -5.96 -18.89
N ARG A 218 2.09 -5.56 -19.76
CA ARG A 218 1.59 -6.43 -20.83
C ARG A 218 2.64 -6.79 -21.88
N ALA A 219 3.59 -5.89 -22.12
CA ALA A 219 4.69 -6.10 -23.05
C ALA A 219 5.75 -7.10 -22.55
N ILE A 220 5.78 -7.42 -21.23
CA ILE A 220 6.75 -8.36 -20.66
C ILE A 220 6.38 -9.79 -21.05
N THR A 221 7.32 -10.47 -21.69
CA THR A 221 7.21 -11.88 -22.09
C THR A 221 8.07 -12.78 -21.21
N ARG A 222 7.85 -14.09 -21.27
CA ARG A 222 8.74 -15.07 -20.65
C ARG A 222 10.18 -14.95 -21.15
N ASP A 223 10.35 -14.71 -22.44
CA ASP A 223 11.69 -14.59 -23.04
C ASP A 223 12.44 -13.36 -22.54
N ASP A 224 11.74 -12.25 -22.28
CA ASP A 224 12.32 -11.07 -21.63
C ASP A 224 12.82 -11.43 -20.21
N ALA A 225 12.02 -12.16 -19.42
CA ALA A 225 12.42 -12.58 -18.07
C ALA A 225 13.63 -13.51 -18.08
N VAL A 226 13.65 -14.49 -19.00
CA VAL A 226 14.78 -15.41 -19.18
C VAL A 226 16.03 -14.66 -19.67
N ALA A 227 15.87 -13.71 -20.59
CA ALA A 227 16.99 -12.91 -21.11
C ALA A 227 17.57 -12.03 -20.00
N PHE A 228 16.74 -11.34 -19.23
CA PHE A 228 17.18 -10.53 -18.09
C PHE A 228 17.91 -11.36 -17.02
N TYR A 229 17.35 -12.50 -16.63
CA TYR A 229 17.97 -13.43 -15.70
C TYR A 229 19.35 -13.88 -16.21
N LYS A 230 19.43 -14.34 -17.46
CA LYS A 230 20.71 -14.80 -18.06
C LYS A 230 21.74 -13.67 -18.16
N ALA A 231 21.31 -12.44 -18.36
CA ALA A 231 22.20 -11.28 -18.47
C ALA A 231 22.72 -10.80 -17.12
N HIS A 232 21.90 -10.78 -16.09
CA HIS A 232 22.18 -10.04 -14.87
C HIS A 232 22.34 -10.91 -13.62
N VAL A 233 21.75 -12.12 -13.55
CA VAL A 233 21.93 -13.02 -12.39
C VAL A 233 23.25 -13.78 -12.55
N LYS A 234 24.35 -13.14 -12.12
CA LYS A 234 25.73 -13.62 -12.30
C LYS A 234 26.52 -13.46 -11.00
N PRO A 235 27.54 -14.34 -10.77
CA PRO A 235 28.32 -14.34 -9.54
C PRO A 235 29.19 -13.09 -9.37
N ARG A 236 29.75 -12.59 -10.47
CA ARG A 236 30.65 -11.43 -10.39
C ARG A 236 29.86 -10.17 -10.05
N GLY A 237 30.25 -9.50 -8.97
CA GLY A 237 29.54 -8.34 -8.43
C GLY A 237 28.41 -8.68 -7.43
N ALA A 238 28.06 -9.96 -7.30
CA ALA A 238 27.14 -10.41 -6.27
C ALA A 238 27.74 -10.28 -4.88
N LEU A 239 26.89 -10.03 -3.88
CA LEU A 239 27.23 -10.00 -2.47
C LEU A 239 26.38 -11.00 -1.70
N LEU A 240 27.00 -12.00 -1.12
CA LEU A 240 26.41 -12.95 -0.18
C LEU A 240 26.68 -12.49 1.24
N VAL A 241 25.64 -12.23 2.02
CA VAL A 241 25.74 -11.91 3.45
C VAL A 241 25.10 -13.02 4.24
N VAL A 242 25.84 -13.63 5.17
CA VAL A 242 25.33 -14.66 6.06
C VAL A 242 25.49 -14.16 7.50
N ALA A 243 24.41 -14.11 8.25
CA ALA A 243 24.43 -13.71 9.65
C ALA A 243 23.60 -14.70 10.50
N GLY A 244 24.13 -15.09 11.64
CA GLY A 244 23.43 -16.03 12.54
C GLY A 244 24.34 -16.94 13.34
N ASP A 245 23.76 -18.01 13.85
CA ASP A 245 24.47 -19.03 14.63
C ASP A 245 25.27 -19.99 13.72
N VAL A 246 26.33 -19.49 13.17
CA VAL A 246 27.18 -20.18 12.19
C VAL A 246 28.65 -19.86 12.41
N SER A 247 29.54 -20.76 11.97
CA SER A 247 30.97 -20.42 11.87
C SER A 247 31.35 -19.96 10.46
N ALA A 248 32.26 -19.01 10.38
CA ALA A 248 32.75 -18.52 9.10
C ALA A 248 33.42 -19.61 8.24
N ALA A 249 34.06 -20.60 8.87
CA ALA A 249 34.65 -21.72 8.17
C ALA A 249 33.58 -22.61 7.49
N THR A 250 32.52 -22.96 8.22
CA THR A 250 31.39 -23.74 7.71
C THR A 250 30.73 -23.04 6.53
N VAL A 251 30.40 -21.75 6.69
CA VAL A 251 29.74 -20.95 5.65
C VAL A 251 30.60 -20.88 4.39
N LYS A 252 31.93 -20.60 4.52
CA LYS A 252 32.83 -20.54 3.37
C LYS A 252 32.89 -21.86 2.59
N SER A 253 33.02 -22.97 3.30
CA SER A 253 33.05 -24.30 2.69
C SER A 253 31.75 -24.61 1.96
N LEU A 254 30.62 -24.39 2.64
CA LEU A 254 29.31 -24.65 2.07
C LEU A 254 29.00 -23.76 0.87
N ALA A 255 29.28 -22.45 0.95
CA ALA A 255 29.08 -21.53 -0.15
C ALA A 255 29.93 -21.89 -1.38
N ALA A 256 31.18 -22.27 -1.18
CA ALA A 256 32.05 -22.75 -2.26
C ALA A 256 31.51 -24.03 -2.93
N GLN A 257 30.85 -24.90 -2.17
CA GLN A 257 30.24 -26.12 -2.68
C GLN A 257 28.96 -25.84 -3.46
N VAL A 258 28.00 -25.08 -2.88
CA VAL A 258 26.67 -24.91 -3.47
C VAL A 258 26.67 -23.99 -4.68
N PHE A 259 27.57 -23.00 -4.74
CA PHE A 259 27.74 -22.11 -5.88
C PHE A 259 28.81 -22.58 -6.88
N ALA A 260 29.35 -23.79 -6.71
CA ALA A 260 30.34 -24.33 -7.63
C ALA A 260 29.78 -24.39 -9.07
N GLY A 261 30.55 -23.81 -10.02
CA GLY A 261 30.14 -23.75 -11.42
C GLY A 261 29.26 -22.57 -11.81
N TRP A 262 28.83 -21.73 -10.85
CA TRP A 262 28.16 -20.47 -11.18
C TRP A 262 29.18 -19.49 -11.76
N ARG A 263 29.01 -19.08 -13.04
CA ARG A 263 30.04 -18.35 -13.77
C ARG A 263 29.49 -17.14 -14.51
N GLY A 264 30.36 -16.18 -14.79
CA GLY A 264 30.10 -15.02 -15.64
C GLY A 264 30.08 -13.70 -14.89
N ALA A 265 29.88 -12.65 -15.64
CA ALA A 265 29.69 -11.29 -15.15
C ALA A 265 28.33 -10.76 -15.63
N PRO A 266 27.66 -9.91 -14.86
CA PRO A 266 26.43 -9.28 -15.32
C PRO A 266 26.71 -8.39 -16.53
N ALA A 267 25.70 -8.23 -17.39
CA ALA A 267 25.73 -7.21 -18.43
C ALA A 267 25.88 -5.82 -17.77
N PRO A 268 26.58 -4.88 -18.42
CA PRO A 268 26.68 -3.53 -17.89
C PRO A 268 25.30 -2.89 -17.78
N ALA A 269 25.14 -1.99 -16.79
CA ALA A 269 23.93 -1.19 -16.71
C ALA A 269 23.77 -0.33 -17.97
N PRO A 270 22.54 -0.18 -18.49
CA PRO A 270 22.29 0.74 -19.59
C PRO A 270 22.65 2.17 -19.20
N PRO A 271 22.99 3.04 -20.17
CA PRO A 271 23.13 4.47 -19.91
C PRO A 271 21.84 5.03 -19.30
N VAL A 272 21.97 5.79 -18.24
CA VAL A 272 20.81 6.41 -17.58
C VAL A 272 20.72 7.91 -17.92
N PRO A 273 19.53 8.43 -18.19
CA PRO A 273 19.30 9.86 -18.35
C PRO A 273 19.72 10.63 -17.10
N ALA A 274 20.13 11.89 -17.30
CA ALA A 274 20.44 12.77 -16.18
C ALA A 274 19.18 13.11 -15.40
N ILE A 275 19.32 13.22 -14.09
CA ILE A 275 18.21 13.68 -13.22
C ILE A 275 17.94 15.16 -13.51
N PRO A 276 16.68 15.58 -13.69
CA PRO A 276 16.33 16.98 -13.96
C PRO A 276 16.85 17.93 -12.88
N VAL A 277 17.46 19.03 -13.29
CA VAL A 277 17.88 20.10 -12.38
C VAL A 277 16.76 21.14 -12.29
N ARG A 278 16.15 21.26 -11.12
CA ARG A 278 15.09 22.24 -10.88
C ARG A 278 15.67 23.60 -10.52
N THR A 279 15.03 24.64 -11.05
CA THR A 279 15.39 26.04 -10.80
C THR A 279 14.40 26.76 -9.89
N SER A 280 13.20 26.22 -9.72
CA SER A 280 12.12 26.75 -8.87
C SER A 280 11.27 25.63 -8.29
N THR A 281 10.52 25.94 -7.24
CA THR A 281 9.48 25.07 -6.70
C THR A 281 8.29 24.98 -7.64
N GLU A 282 7.77 23.78 -7.86
CA GLU A 282 6.60 23.49 -8.68
C GLU A 282 5.62 22.62 -7.90
N ILE A 283 4.33 22.94 -8.01
CA ILE A 283 3.23 22.16 -7.43
C ILE A 283 2.56 21.37 -8.56
N VAL A 284 2.49 20.07 -8.43
CA VAL A 284 1.77 19.18 -9.33
C VAL A 284 0.53 18.66 -8.60
N LEU A 285 -0.63 19.02 -9.12
CA LEU A 285 -1.92 18.57 -8.64
C LEU A 285 -2.37 17.36 -9.45
N VAL A 286 -2.35 16.18 -8.85
CA VAL A 286 -2.99 14.99 -9.41
C VAL A 286 -4.47 15.03 -9.04
N HIS A 287 -5.32 15.25 -10.03
CA HIS A 287 -6.76 15.38 -9.79
C HIS A 287 -7.39 14.03 -9.47
N LYS A 288 -8.08 13.97 -8.32
CA LYS A 288 -8.91 12.83 -7.90
C LYS A 288 -10.25 13.36 -7.44
N ALA A 289 -11.22 13.31 -8.33
CA ALA A 289 -12.57 13.81 -8.07
C ALA A 289 -13.19 13.17 -6.82
N GLY A 290 -13.89 13.95 -6.02
CA GLY A 290 -14.58 13.50 -4.82
C GLY A 290 -13.69 13.13 -3.64
N ALA A 291 -12.36 13.30 -3.73
CA ALA A 291 -11.46 12.99 -2.62
C ALA A 291 -11.77 13.87 -1.39
N VAL A 292 -12.00 13.21 -0.25
CA VAL A 292 -12.27 13.88 1.05
C VAL A 292 -10.99 14.22 1.81
N GLN A 293 -9.86 13.67 1.38
CA GLN A 293 -8.52 13.93 1.89
C GLN A 293 -7.58 14.26 0.73
N SER A 294 -6.50 14.97 1.04
CA SER A 294 -5.41 15.24 0.11
C SER A 294 -4.12 14.61 0.62
N ASN A 295 -3.40 13.93 -0.27
CA ASN A 295 -2.05 13.43 0.02
C ASN A 295 -1.04 14.44 -0.51
N ILE A 296 -0.17 14.94 0.37
CA ILE A 296 0.86 15.93 0.08
C ILE A 296 2.22 15.26 0.18
N LEU A 297 3.04 15.36 -0.86
CA LEU A 297 4.45 15.03 -0.86
C LEU A 297 5.25 16.26 -1.27
N ALA A 298 6.23 16.65 -0.47
CA ALA A 298 7.11 17.78 -0.78
C ALA A 298 8.57 17.37 -0.59
N GLY A 299 9.42 17.56 -1.58
CA GLY A 299 10.80 17.13 -1.49
C GLY A 299 11.70 17.56 -2.64
N PHE A 300 12.91 17.05 -2.63
CA PHE A 300 14.00 17.40 -3.56
C PHE A 300 15.08 16.32 -3.58
N THR A 301 15.91 16.30 -4.60
CA THR A 301 17.15 15.49 -4.60
C THR A 301 18.08 15.94 -3.47
N MET A 302 18.71 15.00 -2.79
CA MET A 302 19.49 15.35 -1.59
C MET A 302 20.95 14.91 -1.65
N ILE A 303 21.26 13.65 -1.37
CA ILE A 303 22.65 13.17 -1.24
C ILE A 303 22.89 11.84 -1.95
N THR A 304 24.13 11.61 -2.33
CA THR A 304 24.60 10.26 -2.70
C THR A 304 24.92 9.44 -1.45
N PRO A 305 25.01 8.10 -1.54
CA PRO A 305 25.21 7.24 -0.37
C PRO A 305 26.47 7.52 0.44
N ARG A 306 27.54 8.03 -0.22
CA ARG A 306 28.86 8.26 0.40
C ARG A 306 29.04 9.66 0.96
N ASP A 307 28.04 10.55 0.82
CA ASP A 307 28.15 11.91 1.33
C ASP A 307 28.22 11.90 2.87
N PRO A 308 29.27 12.50 3.47
CA PRO A 308 29.40 12.54 4.93
C PRO A 308 28.32 13.35 5.63
N ALA A 309 27.57 14.18 4.91
CA ALA A 309 26.41 14.91 5.43
C ALA A 309 25.27 13.99 5.87
N VAL A 310 25.34 12.69 5.58
CA VAL A 310 24.34 11.70 6.04
C VAL A 310 24.09 11.79 7.56
N TYR A 311 25.12 12.02 8.37
CA TYR A 311 24.96 12.06 9.83
C TYR A 311 24.20 13.30 10.31
N PRO A 312 24.58 14.54 9.94
CA PRO A 312 23.79 15.72 10.31
C PRO A 312 22.41 15.69 9.68
N LEU A 313 22.23 15.23 8.44
CA LEU A 313 20.92 15.12 7.79
C LEU A 313 20.01 14.07 8.46
N THR A 314 20.56 12.99 9.02
CA THR A 314 19.80 12.04 9.82
C THR A 314 19.22 12.70 11.09
N ILE A 315 20.01 13.58 11.73
CA ILE A 315 19.54 14.34 12.89
C ILE A 315 18.50 15.38 12.47
N ALA A 316 18.74 16.12 11.38
CA ALA A 316 17.81 17.09 10.83
C ALA A 316 16.45 16.46 10.50
N ASN A 317 16.47 15.31 9.82
CA ASN A 317 15.26 14.56 9.50
C ASN A 317 14.51 14.11 10.77
N LYS A 318 15.23 13.62 11.80
CA LYS A 318 14.63 13.23 13.08
C LYS A 318 13.92 14.41 13.76
N ILE A 319 14.49 15.61 13.71
CA ILE A 319 13.89 16.82 14.26
C ILE A 319 12.64 17.23 13.45
N LEU A 320 12.71 17.13 12.11
CA LEU A 320 11.66 17.64 11.24
C LEU A 320 10.43 16.72 11.21
N GLY A 321 10.60 15.43 10.88
CA GLY A 321 9.49 14.51 10.66
C GLY A 321 9.84 13.03 10.91
N GLY A 322 10.96 12.73 11.58
CA GLY A 322 11.44 11.36 11.81
C GLY A 322 10.76 10.64 12.99
N GLY A 323 9.52 10.99 13.32
CA GLY A 323 8.73 10.32 14.35
C GLY A 323 7.63 11.19 14.92
N THR A 324 6.88 10.64 15.90
CA THR A 324 5.73 11.32 16.52
C THR A 324 6.10 12.48 17.45
N ASP A 325 7.35 12.58 17.82
CA ASP A 325 7.94 13.68 18.59
C ASP A 325 8.60 14.77 17.72
N ALA A 326 8.48 14.65 16.38
CA ALA A 326 9.06 15.57 15.42
C ALA A 326 8.11 16.75 15.11
N ARG A 327 8.69 17.85 14.57
CA ARG A 327 7.96 19.10 14.33
C ARG A 327 6.71 18.93 13.46
N LEU A 328 6.81 18.21 12.34
CA LEU A 328 5.68 18.02 11.42
C LEU A 328 4.51 17.31 12.11
N PHE A 329 4.79 16.24 12.85
CA PHE A 329 3.76 15.50 13.57
C PHE A 329 3.14 16.34 14.68
N LEU A 330 3.95 16.94 15.57
CA LEU A 330 3.47 17.75 16.68
C LEU A 330 2.62 18.96 16.21
N ILE A 331 3.02 19.61 15.11
CA ILE A 331 2.32 20.78 14.64
C ILE A 331 1.05 20.39 13.88
N LEU A 332 1.16 19.55 12.86
CA LEU A 332 0.04 19.26 11.96
C LEU A 332 -1.01 18.34 12.62
N ARG A 333 -0.59 17.39 13.46
CA ARG A 333 -1.51 16.49 14.16
C ARG A 333 -1.92 17.04 15.51
N GLU A 334 -0.96 17.24 16.44
CA GLU A 334 -1.30 17.49 17.85
C GLU A 334 -1.84 18.92 18.06
N GLN A 335 -1.24 19.93 17.41
CA GLN A 335 -1.66 21.31 17.60
C GLN A 335 -2.81 21.72 16.67
N LYS A 336 -2.79 21.29 15.41
CA LYS A 336 -3.74 21.75 14.38
C LYS A 336 -4.81 20.72 14.05
N SER A 337 -4.66 19.46 14.40
CA SER A 337 -5.60 18.36 14.11
C SER A 337 -5.98 18.26 12.62
N TRP A 338 -5.05 18.54 11.72
CA TRP A 338 -5.27 18.52 10.27
C TRP A 338 -5.05 17.16 9.63
N THR A 339 -4.25 16.30 10.28
CA THR A 339 -3.82 14.99 9.80
C THR A 339 -3.78 13.96 10.91
N TYR A 340 -3.75 12.68 10.55
CA TYR A 340 -3.39 11.59 11.47
C TYR A 340 -1.88 11.44 11.63
N GLY A 341 -1.07 11.95 10.69
CA GLY A 341 0.37 11.92 10.77
C GLY A 341 1.04 12.73 9.65
N ALA A 342 2.17 13.33 9.97
CA ALA A 342 3.04 14.00 9.02
C ALA A 342 4.49 13.64 9.34
N TYR A 343 5.22 13.18 8.34
CA TYR A 343 6.55 12.61 8.51
C TYR A 343 7.52 13.11 7.44
N SER A 344 8.80 12.84 7.65
CA SER A 344 9.82 13.05 6.62
C SER A 344 10.86 11.93 6.63
N GLN A 345 11.45 11.68 5.48
CA GLN A 345 12.50 10.71 5.28
C GLN A 345 13.42 11.10 4.12
N PHE A 346 14.57 10.48 4.02
CA PHE A 346 15.40 10.56 2.82
C PHE A 346 15.97 9.20 2.43
N THR A 347 16.10 8.99 1.12
CA THR A 347 16.61 7.76 0.54
C THR A 347 18.07 7.88 0.18
N ARG A 348 18.75 6.74 0.03
CA ARG A 348 20.15 6.66 -0.41
C ARG A 348 20.34 5.45 -1.34
N PRO A 349 19.79 5.48 -2.55
CA PRO A 349 20.14 4.49 -3.59
C PRO A 349 21.61 4.62 -3.98
N LEU A 350 22.10 3.84 -4.94
CA LEU A 350 23.50 4.01 -5.43
C LEU A 350 23.71 5.37 -6.10
N GLY A 351 22.69 5.90 -6.75
CA GLY A 351 22.68 7.23 -7.34
C GLY A 351 22.30 8.32 -6.34
N MET A 352 21.71 9.38 -6.85
CA MET A 352 21.22 10.50 -6.07
C MET A 352 19.96 10.10 -5.31
N GLY A 353 19.94 10.29 -4.01
CA GLY A 353 18.79 10.10 -3.15
C GLY A 353 17.87 11.32 -3.11
N VAL A 354 16.69 11.14 -2.51
CA VAL A 354 15.69 12.18 -2.34
C VAL A 354 15.37 12.37 -0.86
N PHE A 355 15.07 13.60 -0.48
CA PHE A 355 14.33 13.93 0.72
C PHE A 355 12.85 14.08 0.37
N MET A 356 11.98 13.64 1.25
CA MET A 356 10.54 13.71 1.10
C MET A 356 9.88 13.93 2.45
N ALA A 357 9.01 14.94 2.53
CA ALA A 357 8.05 15.13 3.62
C ALA A 357 6.66 14.80 3.12
N ASN A 358 5.85 14.12 3.92
CA ASN A 358 4.51 13.67 3.55
C ASN A 358 3.48 13.96 4.64
N ALA A 359 2.26 14.25 4.22
CA ALA A 359 1.09 14.33 5.08
C ALA A 359 -0.18 13.96 4.31
N GLU A 360 -1.10 13.25 4.96
CA GLU A 360 -2.46 13.05 4.50
C GLU A 360 -3.37 13.95 5.32
N VAL A 361 -4.06 14.89 4.68
CA VAL A 361 -4.83 15.93 5.35
C VAL A 361 -6.26 16.00 4.84
N ARG A 362 -7.18 16.53 5.65
CA ARG A 362 -8.55 16.80 5.19
C ARG A 362 -8.53 17.83 4.06
N THR A 363 -9.33 17.64 3.02
CA THR A 363 -9.40 18.49 1.83
C THR A 363 -9.49 20.02 2.14
N PRO A 364 -10.32 20.47 3.11
CA PRO A 364 -10.45 21.92 3.36
C PRO A 364 -9.21 22.61 3.94
N VAL A 365 -8.23 21.86 4.43
CA VAL A 365 -7.01 22.40 5.05
C VAL A 365 -5.74 22.12 4.24
N THR A 366 -5.88 21.66 2.99
CA THR A 366 -4.77 21.25 2.13
C THR A 366 -3.73 22.34 1.93
N ASP A 367 -4.16 23.55 1.55
CA ASP A 367 -3.26 24.70 1.35
C ASP A 367 -2.56 25.15 2.63
N SER A 368 -3.31 25.19 3.73
CA SER A 368 -2.78 25.56 5.05
C SER A 368 -1.75 24.54 5.55
N ALA A 369 -2.00 23.25 5.35
CA ALA A 369 -1.08 22.19 5.72
C ALA A 369 0.20 22.21 4.87
N LEU A 370 0.06 22.40 3.55
CA LEU A 370 1.21 22.56 2.66
C LEU A 370 2.04 23.80 3.04
N ALA A 371 1.39 24.95 3.30
CA ALA A 371 2.08 26.16 3.73
C ALA A 371 2.87 25.95 5.04
N GLU A 372 2.29 25.23 6.01
CA GLU A 372 2.97 24.89 7.25
C GLU A 372 4.14 23.94 7.02
N MET A 373 3.98 22.92 6.17
CA MET A 373 5.08 22.01 5.82
C MET A 373 6.25 22.78 5.18
N MET A 374 5.97 23.67 4.22
CA MET A 374 6.98 24.52 3.60
C MET A 374 7.65 25.43 4.65
N HIS A 375 6.88 26.03 5.55
CA HIS A 375 7.40 26.85 6.63
C HIS A 375 8.37 26.07 7.54
N GLN A 376 8.06 24.84 7.93
CA GLN A 376 8.94 24.05 8.79
C GLN A 376 10.22 23.60 8.06
N LEU A 377 10.15 23.33 6.76
CA LEU A 377 11.31 23.07 5.91
C LEU A 377 12.22 24.32 5.80
N ASP A 378 11.64 25.49 5.53
CA ASP A 378 12.37 26.75 5.47
C ASP A 378 12.96 27.14 6.82
N ARG A 379 12.24 26.89 7.89
CA ARG A 379 12.74 27.11 9.24
C ARG A 379 13.95 26.23 9.54
N LEU A 380 13.94 24.96 9.11
CA LEU A 380 15.09 24.07 9.29
C LEU A 380 16.30 24.54 8.48
N ARG A 381 16.09 24.99 7.23
CA ARG A 381 17.14 25.54 6.37
C ARG A 381 17.78 26.80 6.94
N ASN A 382 16.98 27.72 7.49
CA ASN A 382 17.40 29.07 7.82
C ASN A 382 17.71 29.28 9.31
N GLN A 383 17.27 28.38 10.17
CA GLN A 383 17.42 28.47 11.62
C GLN A 383 17.95 27.15 12.19
N VAL A 384 19.15 27.18 12.75
CA VAL A 384 19.70 26.00 13.43
C VAL A 384 18.76 25.60 14.58
N PRO A 385 18.34 24.32 14.67
CA PRO A 385 17.46 23.85 15.73
C PRO A 385 17.97 24.18 17.13
N ALA A 386 17.08 24.24 18.13
CA ALA A 386 17.45 24.46 19.52
C ALA A 386 18.33 23.32 20.05
N ASP A 387 19.22 23.62 20.99
CA ASP A 387 20.11 22.60 21.57
C ASP A 387 19.33 21.45 22.21
N SER A 388 18.15 21.71 22.76
CA SER A 388 17.27 20.68 23.29
C SER A 388 16.72 19.75 22.22
N GLU A 389 16.32 20.27 21.05
CA GLU A 389 15.86 19.44 19.90
C GLU A 389 17.00 18.58 19.35
N ILE A 390 18.21 19.18 19.21
CA ILE A 390 19.41 18.47 18.75
C ILE A 390 19.77 17.35 19.74
N ALA A 391 19.77 17.64 21.02
CA ALA A 391 20.08 16.66 22.06
C ALA A 391 19.04 15.52 22.09
N ALA A 392 17.74 15.84 22.03
CA ALA A 392 16.67 14.85 21.99
C ALA A 392 16.78 13.93 20.78
N ALA A 393 16.97 14.49 19.57
CA ALA A 393 17.13 13.73 18.33
C ALA A 393 18.37 12.81 18.38
N LYS A 394 19.51 13.33 18.86
CA LYS A 394 20.75 12.54 19.01
C LYS A 394 20.55 11.40 20.03
N ASN A 395 19.96 11.69 21.18
CA ASN A 395 19.71 10.68 22.22
C ASN A 395 18.79 9.56 21.69
N TYR A 396 17.73 9.93 20.95
CA TYR A 396 16.85 8.95 20.32
C TYR A 396 17.61 8.08 19.32
N LEU A 397 18.28 8.69 18.33
CA LEU A 397 18.96 7.97 17.25
C LEU A 397 20.09 7.06 17.79
N VAL A 398 20.87 7.57 18.71
CA VAL A 398 21.97 6.83 19.34
C VAL A 398 21.46 5.74 20.27
N GLY A 399 20.39 6.01 21.03
CA GLY A 399 19.77 5.06 21.95
C GLY A 399 18.99 3.95 21.24
N ASN A 400 18.31 4.29 20.14
CA ASN A 400 17.50 3.34 19.36
C ASN A 400 18.34 2.45 18.43
N PHE A 401 19.55 2.87 18.04
CA PHE A 401 20.38 2.14 17.09
C PHE A 401 20.60 0.66 17.44
N PRO A 402 20.88 0.26 18.70
CA PRO A 402 21.02 -1.16 19.04
C PRO A 402 19.77 -1.99 18.72
N LEU A 403 18.57 -1.40 18.74
CA LEU A 403 17.32 -2.09 18.41
C LEU A 403 17.18 -2.39 16.91
N THR A 404 17.93 -1.67 16.06
CA THR A 404 17.94 -1.89 14.60
C THR A 404 18.90 -2.97 14.14
N ILE A 405 19.66 -3.58 15.07
CA ILE A 405 20.68 -4.61 14.81
C ILE A 405 20.58 -5.76 15.82
N GLN A 406 19.38 -6.16 16.21
CA GLN A 406 19.15 -7.21 17.21
C GLN A 406 19.10 -8.61 16.62
N THR A 407 18.51 -8.75 15.43
CA THR A 407 18.34 -10.06 14.79
C THR A 407 19.40 -10.30 13.71
N PRO A 408 19.70 -11.58 13.38
CA PRO A 408 20.58 -11.91 12.26
C PRO A 408 20.18 -11.22 10.95
N GLU A 409 18.89 -11.15 10.66
CA GLU A 409 18.37 -10.49 9.46
C GLU A 409 18.68 -8.98 9.46
N GLN A 410 18.43 -8.29 10.57
CA GLN A 410 18.74 -6.86 10.70
C GLN A 410 20.23 -6.59 10.54
N ILE A 411 21.07 -7.44 11.10
CA ILE A 411 22.53 -7.35 10.97
C ILE A 411 22.94 -7.58 9.51
N ALA A 412 22.43 -8.63 8.87
CA ALA A 412 22.71 -8.94 7.47
C ALA A 412 22.31 -7.78 6.56
N ASN A 413 21.11 -7.23 6.75
CA ASN A 413 20.61 -6.10 5.97
C ASN A 413 21.45 -4.83 6.17
N ALA A 414 21.86 -4.51 7.40
CA ALA A 414 22.68 -3.33 7.68
C ALA A 414 24.07 -3.44 7.02
N VAL A 415 24.71 -4.61 7.11
CA VAL A 415 26.02 -4.86 6.50
C VAL A 415 25.94 -4.90 4.98
N ALA A 416 24.93 -5.60 4.43
CA ALA A 416 24.68 -5.66 2.99
C ALA A 416 24.48 -4.24 2.43
N ALA A 417 23.60 -3.45 3.04
CA ALA A 417 23.31 -2.09 2.62
C ALA A 417 24.57 -1.19 2.64
N ALA A 418 25.39 -1.30 3.68
CA ALA A 418 26.63 -0.54 3.76
C ALA A 418 27.63 -0.98 2.66
N ARG A 419 27.80 -2.28 2.46
CA ARG A 419 28.74 -2.82 1.48
C ARG A 419 28.34 -2.52 0.05
N LEU A 420 27.08 -2.70 -0.29
CA LEU A 420 26.55 -2.44 -1.63
C LEU A 420 26.69 -0.96 -2.02
N ARG A 421 26.55 -0.05 -1.05
CA ARG A 421 26.79 1.39 -1.25
C ARG A 421 28.27 1.78 -1.28
N GLY A 422 29.17 0.81 -1.13
CA GLY A 422 30.61 1.04 -1.09
C GLY A 422 31.08 1.87 0.12
N LEU A 423 30.35 1.76 1.24
CA LEU A 423 30.73 2.40 2.50
C LEU A 423 31.84 1.62 3.20
N PRO A 424 32.67 2.27 4.05
CA PRO A 424 33.76 1.60 4.75
C PRO A 424 33.23 0.56 5.75
N ASP A 425 34.06 -0.43 6.07
CA ASP A 425 33.70 -1.55 6.95
C ASP A 425 33.31 -1.11 8.36
N ASP A 426 33.85 -0.01 8.82
CA ASP A 426 33.54 0.60 10.12
C ASP A 426 32.27 1.47 10.09
N TYR A 427 31.56 1.53 8.94
CA TYR A 427 30.38 2.38 8.81
C TYR A 427 29.31 2.01 9.84
N VAL A 428 28.84 0.75 9.84
CA VAL A 428 27.80 0.28 10.78
C VAL A 428 28.32 0.27 12.23
N PRO A 429 29.51 -0.30 12.54
CA PRO A 429 30.06 -0.27 13.89
C PRO A 429 30.19 1.13 14.49
N ARG A 430 30.59 2.12 13.69
CA ARG A 430 30.84 3.50 14.16
C ARG A 430 29.70 4.48 13.86
N PHE A 431 28.58 4.02 13.29
CA PHE A 431 27.47 4.89 12.92
C PHE A 431 26.96 5.71 14.10
N ARG A 432 26.79 5.05 15.23
CA ARG A 432 26.36 5.63 16.50
C ARG A 432 27.32 6.72 16.99
N ASP A 433 28.62 6.45 16.98
CA ASP A 433 29.64 7.39 17.43
C ASP A 433 29.69 8.63 16.54
N ARG A 434 29.58 8.41 15.21
CA ARG A 434 29.54 9.49 14.23
C ARG A 434 28.31 10.39 14.38
N LEU A 435 27.13 9.81 14.66
CA LEU A 435 25.95 10.58 14.99
C LEU A 435 26.13 11.40 16.28
N ALA A 436 26.68 10.77 17.32
CA ALA A 436 26.93 11.45 18.59
C ALA A 436 27.91 12.63 18.44
N ALA A 437 28.88 12.50 17.54
CA ALA A 437 29.92 13.51 17.32
C ALA A 437 29.47 14.71 16.48
N VAL A 438 28.30 14.65 15.80
CA VAL A 438 27.81 15.77 14.99
C VAL A 438 27.67 17.04 15.84
N THR A 439 28.28 18.13 15.41
CA THR A 439 28.18 19.42 16.08
C THR A 439 27.02 20.24 15.57
N ARG A 440 26.57 21.22 16.36
CA ARG A 440 25.52 22.20 15.95
C ARG A 440 25.90 22.93 14.66
N ALA A 441 27.18 23.30 14.50
CA ALA A 441 27.67 23.96 13.30
C ALA A 441 27.60 23.07 12.04
N GLN A 442 27.93 21.78 12.17
CA GLN A 442 27.81 20.81 11.08
C GLN A 442 26.34 20.58 10.68
N LEU A 443 25.43 20.54 11.66
CA LEU A 443 24.00 20.41 11.41
C LEU A 443 23.51 21.62 10.61
N GLY A 444 23.73 22.85 11.09
CA GLY A 444 23.27 24.07 10.40
C GLY A 444 23.91 24.26 9.01
N ALA A 445 25.17 23.84 8.81
CA ALA A 445 25.81 23.88 7.50
C ALA A 445 25.17 22.87 6.52
N ALA A 446 24.82 21.67 7.00
CA ALA A 446 24.15 20.66 6.20
C ALA A 446 22.71 21.11 5.85
N ASP A 447 21.97 21.61 6.83
CA ASP A 447 20.59 22.09 6.63
C ASP A 447 20.53 23.19 5.58
N LYS A 448 21.41 24.21 5.69
CA LYS A 448 21.51 25.30 4.72
C LYS A 448 21.88 24.84 3.32
N ARG A 449 22.74 23.82 3.20
CA ARG A 449 23.22 23.30 1.92
C ARG A 449 22.20 22.40 1.22
N PHE A 450 21.52 21.52 1.94
CA PHE A 450 20.77 20.41 1.35
C PHE A 450 19.26 20.61 1.34
N PHE A 451 18.70 21.44 2.25
CA PHE A 451 17.27 21.75 2.21
C PHE A 451 16.99 22.85 1.18
N THR A 452 16.85 22.45 -0.08
CA THR A 452 16.65 23.35 -1.22
C THR A 452 15.17 23.71 -1.39
N THR A 453 14.58 24.39 -0.41
CA THR A 453 13.17 24.70 -0.32
C THR A 453 12.65 25.64 -1.44
N ASP A 454 13.54 26.31 -2.12
CA ASP A 454 13.30 27.13 -3.32
C ASP A 454 13.21 26.31 -4.62
N LYS A 455 13.47 25.00 -4.59
CA LYS A 455 13.55 24.11 -5.76
C LYS A 455 12.85 22.77 -5.52
N MET A 456 11.76 22.78 -4.76
CA MET A 456 11.02 21.58 -4.40
C MET A 456 10.15 21.06 -5.54
N VAL A 457 9.95 19.77 -5.55
CA VAL A 457 8.80 19.11 -6.16
C VAL A 457 7.75 18.97 -5.07
N ILE A 458 6.57 19.48 -5.33
CA ILE A 458 5.40 19.29 -4.46
C ILE A 458 4.34 18.56 -5.28
N VAL A 459 3.91 17.40 -4.81
CA VAL A 459 2.80 16.64 -5.40
C VAL A 459 1.65 16.65 -4.41
N VAL A 460 0.48 17.03 -4.88
CA VAL A 460 -0.77 16.99 -4.12
C VAL A 460 -1.78 16.15 -4.88
N VAL A 461 -2.22 15.05 -4.30
CA VAL A 461 -3.32 14.24 -4.84
C VAL A 461 -4.59 14.59 -4.08
N GLY A 462 -5.63 15.04 -4.79
CA GLY A 462 -6.88 15.44 -4.15
C GLY A 462 -7.92 15.96 -5.13
N ASP A 463 -9.06 16.41 -4.60
CA ASP A 463 -10.14 16.98 -5.41
C ASP A 463 -9.77 18.39 -5.88
N GLY A 464 -9.27 18.48 -7.12
CA GLY A 464 -8.82 19.72 -7.73
C GLY A 464 -9.87 20.82 -7.72
N THR A 465 -11.16 20.48 -7.81
CA THR A 465 -12.25 21.47 -7.77
C THR A 465 -12.30 22.24 -6.44
N LYS A 466 -11.83 21.61 -5.36
CA LYS A 466 -11.87 22.17 -4.01
C LYS A 466 -10.54 22.82 -3.58
N ILE A 467 -9.41 22.28 -4.04
CA ILE A 467 -8.09 22.66 -3.50
C ILE A 467 -7.26 23.54 -4.44
N LEU A 468 -7.54 23.56 -5.75
CA LEU A 468 -6.73 24.30 -6.73
C LEU A 468 -6.56 25.77 -6.39
N GLY A 469 -7.64 26.47 -6.02
CA GLY A 469 -7.59 27.89 -5.65
C GLY A 469 -6.67 28.17 -4.46
N GLY A 470 -6.63 27.25 -3.48
CA GLY A 470 -5.72 27.33 -2.35
C GLY A 470 -4.26 27.11 -2.76
N LEU A 471 -4.01 26.09 -3.59
CA LEU A 471 -2.67 25.77 -4.06
C LEU A 471 -2.06 26.87 -4.93
N LYS A 472 -2.86 27.51 -5.80
CA LYS A 472 -2.41 28.65 -6.63
C LYS A 472 -1.90 29.85 -5.84
N ARG A 473 -2.34 30.00 -4.58
CA ARG A 473 -1.80 31.05 -3.69
C ARG A 473 -0.39 30.75 -3.20
N LEU A 474 0.02 29.46 -3.22
CA LEU A 474 1.32 29.02 -2.75
C LEU A 474 2.37 28.92 -3.86
N GLY A 475 1.94 28.84 -5.11
CA GLY A 475 2.86 28.78 -6.25
C GLY A 475 2.19 28.41 -7.57
N SER A 476 3.01 28.17 -8.58
CA SER A 476 2.57 27.68 -9.87
C SER A 476 2.07 26.24 -9.74
N VAL A 477 0.88 25.95 -10.28
CA VAL A 477 0.24 24.63 -10.21
C VAL A 477 0.07 24.06 -11.61
N ARG A 478 0.61 22.88 -11.85
CA ARG A 478 0.33 22.05 -13.01
C ARG A 478 -0.63 20.94 -12.62
N ILE A 479 -1.69 20.74 -13.40
CA ILE A 479 -2.76 19.78 -13.14
C ILE A 479 -2.56 18.57 -14.04
N VAL A 480 -2.68 17.38 -13.48
CA VAL A 480 -2.56 16.11 -14.20
C VAL A 480 -3.62 15.11 -13.73
N ASP A 481 -3.92 14.11 -14.57
CA ASP A 481 -4.71 12.94 -14.18
C ASP A 481 -3.88 11.89 -13.39
N ALA A 482 -4.48 10.75 -13.07
CA ALA A 482 -3.83 9.66 -12.34
C ALA A 482 -2.65 9.02 -13.10
N GLU A 483 -2.66 9.10 -14.43
CA GLU A 483 -1.61 8.63 -15.33
C GLU A 483 -0.51 9.67 -15.58
N GLY A 484 -0.67 10.90 -15.04
CA GLY A 484 0.27 12.00 -15.20
C GLY A 484 0.06 12.83 -16.48
N LYS A 485 -1.05 12.65 -17.22
CA LYS A 485 -1.36 13.45 -18.41
C LYS A 485 -1.87 14.84 -17.99
N PRO A 486 -1.43 15.91 -18.67
CA PRO A 486 -1.89 17.27 -18.37
C PRO A 486 -3.41 17.41 -18.52
N LEU A 487 -4.02 18.09 -17.53
CA LEU A 487 -5.42 18.50 -17.52
C LEU A 487 -5.52 20.03 -17.55
N ALA A 488 -6.51 20.56 -18.27
CA ALA A 488 -6.89 21.95 -18.14
C ALA A 488 -7.75 22.16 -16.88
N GLU A 489 -7.81 23.38 -16.35
CA GLU A 489 -8.64 23.69 -15.19
C GLU A 489 -10.14 23.44 -15.45
N ALA A 490 -10.59 23.66 -16.69
CA ALA A 490 -11.95 23.38 -17.11
C ALA A 490 -12.31 21.88 -17.02
N ASP A 491 -11.32 20.99 -17.18
CA ASP A 491 -11.53 19.54 -17.12
C ASP A 491 -11.86 19.08 -15.70
N LEU A 492 -11.49 19.84 -14.67
CA LEU A 492 -11.80 19.53 -13.28
C LEU A 492 -13.30 19.57 -12.96
N THR A 493 -14.03 20.46 -13.65
CA THR A 493 -15.45 20.70 -13.46
C THR A 493 -16.27 20.24 -14.66
N ALA A 494 -15.62 19.61 -15.65
CA ALA A 494 -16.34 19.06 -16.78
C ALA A 494 -17.43 18.12 -16.28
N ALA A 495 -18.68 18.51 -16.44
CA ALA A 495 -19.80 17.61 -16.23
C ALA A 495 -19.56 16.38 -17.11
N PRO A 496 -19.77 15.16 -16.60
CA PRO A 496 -19.71 13.98 -17.44
C PRO A 496 -20.53 14.25 -18.71
N THR A 497 -19.88 14.18 -19.86
CA THR A 497 -20.58 14.32 -21.13
C THR A 497 -21.73 13.33 -21.13
N ALA A 498 -22.94 13.75 -21.53
CA ALA A 498 -24.08 12.84 -21.58
C ALA A 498 -23.65 11.58 -22.34
N VAL A 499 -23.65 10.46 -21.65
CA VAL A 499 -23.12 9.21 -22.19
C VAL A 499 -24.13 8.71 -23.24
N ALA A 500 -23.71 8.67 -24.50
CA ALA A 500 -24.53 8.07 -25.54
C ALA A 500 -24.57 6.54 -25.33
N TRP A 501 -25.75 5.98 -25.23
CA TRP A 501 -26.00 4.56 -25.06
C TRP A 501 -27.13 4.09 -26.01
N ALA A 502 -27.20 2.79 -26.26
CA ALA A 502 -28.13 2.19 -27.21
C ALA A 502 -29.26 1.47 -26.46
N ALA A 503 -30.47 2.03 -26.48
CA ALA A 503 -31.62 1.52 -25.75
C ALA A 503 -32.09 0.11 -26.23
N ASP A 504 -31.81 -0.23 -27.48
CA ASP A 504 -32.08 -1.53 -28.10
C ASP A 504 -31.20 -2.67 -27.54
N ARG A 505 -30.09 -2.35 -26.90
CA ARG A 505 -29.23 -3.31 -26.22
C ARG A 505 -29.77 -3.73 -24.83
N LEU A 506 -30.65 -2.94 -24.24
CA LEU A 506 -31.28 -3.24 -22.95
C LEU A 506 -32.48 -4.18 -23.21
N VAL A 507 -32.20 -5.48 -23.23
CA VAL A 507 -33.17 -6.52 -23.48
C VAL A 507 -33.64 -7.13 -22.15
N PRO A 508 -34.94 -7.16 -21.83
CA PRO A 508 -35.46 -7.81 -20.64
C PRO A 508 -34.96 -9.25 -20.53
N ALA A 509 -34.40 -9.61 -19.40
CA ALA A 509 -33.92 -10.95 -19.11
C ALA A 509 -33.52 -11.05 -17.63
N SER A 510 -33.40 -12.27 -17.13
CA SER A 510 -32.86 -12.59 -15.81
C SER A 510 -31.57 -13.37 -15.94
N TYR A 511 -30.58 -13.02 -15.15
CA TYR A 511 -29.27 -13.61 -15.12
C TYR A 511 -28.96 -14.14 -13.72
N THR A 512 -28.42 -15.35 -13.63
CA THR A 512 -27.98 -15.97 -12.39
C THR A 512 -26.47 -16.14 -12.40
N TYR A 513 -25.84 -15.73 -11.31
CA TYR A 513 -24.39 -15.81 -11.13
C TYR A 513 -24.05 -16.67 -9.93
N ARG A 514 -23.03 -17.51 -10.07
CA ARG A 514 -22.35 -18.13 -8.97
C ARG A 514 -21.33 -17.14 -8.39
N VAL A 515 -21.33 -16.97 -7.07
CA VAL A 515 -20.37 -16.10 -6.39
C VAL A 515 -19.25 -16.95 -5.83
N MET A 516 -18.03 -16.67 -6.28
CA MET A 516 -16.79 -17.32 -5.87
C MET A 516 -16.01 -16.39 -4.94
N VAL A 517 -15.56 -16.89 -3.80
CA VAL A 517 -14.67 -16.18 -2.87
C VAL A 517 -13.45 -17.06 -2.63
N GLN A 518 -12.26 -16.55 -2.93
CA GLN A 518 -11.00 -17.30 -2.86
C GLN A 518 -11.06 -18.64 -3.62
N GLY A 519 -11.75 -18.65 -4.77
CA GLY A 519 -11.90 -19.86 -5.59
C GLY A 519 -12.98 -20.84 -5.15
N ASN A 520 -13.67 -20.60 -4.02
CA ASN A 520 -14.74 -21.44 -3.51
C ASN A 520 -16.12 -20.83 -3.79
N ALA A 521 -17.10 -21.66 -4.17
CA ALA A 521 -18.48 -21.21 -4.36
C ALA A 521 -19.12 -20.91 -3.00
N MET A 522 -19.42 -19.64 -2.74
CA MET A 522 -19.95 -19.16 -1.46
C MET A 522 -21.43 -18.76 -1.52
N GLY A 523 -21.98 -18.63 -2.72
CA GLY A 523 -23.38 -18.20 -2.85
C GLY A 523 -23.80 -17.95 -4.29
N GLN A 524 -24.90 -17.25 -4.41
CA GLN A 524 -25.56 -16.93 -5.68
C GLN A 524 -25.98 -15.46 -5.70
N ALA A 525 -25.92 -14.85 -6.89
CA ALA A 525 -26.51 -13.56 -7.17
C ALA A 525 -27.43 -13.64 -8.38
N THR A 526 -28.45 -12.81 -8.43
CA THR A 526 -29.32 -12.66 -9.59
C THR A 526 -29.36 -11.22 -10.03
N SER A 527 -29.57 -10.99 -11.31
CA SER A 527 -29.87 -9.67 -11.87
C SER A 527 -30.95 -9.83 -12.92
N ALA A 528 -32.01 -9.04 -12.82
CA ALA A 528 -33.14 -9.08 -13.77
C ALA A 528 -33.47 -7.67 -14.23
N MET A 529 -33.92 -7.59 -15.48
CA MET A 529 -34.46 -6.38 -16.09
C MET A 529 -35.81 -6.68 -16.68
N GLU A 530 -36.79 -5.85 -16.38
CA GLU A 530 -38.13 -5.92 -16.98
C GLU A 530 -38.61 -4.54 -17.44
N ARG A 531 -39.44 -4.51 -18.50
CA ARG A 531 -40.15 -3.30 -18.94
C ARG A 531 -41.50 -3.23 -18.23
N ALA A 532 -41.83 -2.05 -17.74
CA ALA A 532 -43.11 -1.77 -17.05
C ALA A 532 -43.62 -0.37 -17.44
N SER A 533 -44.80 -0.03 -17.00
CA SER A 533 -45.36 1.32 -17.11
C SER A 533 -45.76 1.83 -15.74
N GLU A 534 -45.43 3.08 -15.45
CA GLU A 534 -45.92 3.80 -14.28
C GLU A 534 -46.66 5.06 -14.73
N GLY A 535 -48.01 4.96 -14.73
CA GLY A 535 -48.87 5.93 -15.42
C GLY A 535 -48.58 5.91 -16.94
N ASP A 536 -48.33 7.08 -17.52
CA ASP A 536 -47.98 7.24 -18.93
C ASP A 536 -46.50 7.04 -19.23
N ARG A 537 -45.65 6.80 -18.22
CA ARG A 537 -44.23 6.67 -18.36
C ARG A 537 -43.81 5.21 -18.57
N GLN A 538 -43.01 4.95 -19.58
CA GLN A 538 -42.32 3.67 -19.75
C GLN A 538 -41.11 3.60 -18.85
N VAL A 539 -40.97 2.54 -18.07
CA VAL A 539 -39.90 2.36 -17.10
C VAL A 539 -39.19 1.01 -17.30
N LEU A 540 -37.93 0.96 -16.84
CA LEU A 540 -37.20 -0.29 -16.62
C LEU A 540 -37.11 -0.54 -15.11
N ARG A 541 -37.47 -1.74 -14.68
CA ARG A 541 -37.18 -2.23 -13.33
C ARG A 541 -35.94 -3.13 -13.38
N LEU A 542 -34.92 -2.72 -12.65
CA LEU A 542 -33.67 -3.46 -12.51
C LEU A 542 -33.67 -4.04 -11.10
N THR A 543 -33.79 -5.37 -11.00
CA THR A 543 -33.80 -6.07 -9.72
C THR A 543 -32.52 -6.88 -9.59
N SER A 544 -31.81 -6.75 -8.48
CA SER A 544 -30.70 -7.61 -8.14
C SER A 544 -30.89 -8.26 -6.76
N SER A 545 -30.31 -9.45 -6.59
CA SER A 545 -30.25 -10.10 -5.29
C SER A 545 -28.89 -10.78 -5.11
N MET A 546 -28.45 -10.87 -3.87
CA MET A 546 -27.24 -11.59 -3.49
C MET A 546 -27.47 -12.36 -2.20
N ASN A 547 -27.06 -13.64 -2.19
CA ASN A 547 -27.07 -14.48 -1.01
C ASN A 547 -25.74 -15.21 -0.86
N LEU A 548 -25.02 -14.91 0.22
CA LEU A 548 -23.70 -15.48 0.55
C LEU A 548 -23.80 -16.25 1.88
N GLY A 549 -24.43 -17.43 1.85
CA GLY A 549 -24.38 -18.38 2.97
C GLY A 549 -24.79 -17.81 4.34
N GLY A 550 -25.75 -16.88 4.40
CA GLY A 550 -26.20 -16.23 5.63
C GLY A 550 -25.32 -15.04 6.09
N MET A 551 -24.17 -14.78 5.45
CA MET A 551 -23.37 -13.57 5.73
C MET A 551 -23.95 -12.32 5.10
N VAL A 552 -24.48 -12.44 3.88
CA VAL A 552 -25.17 -11.37 3.15
C VAL A 552 -26.41 -11.95 2.51
N SER A 553 -27.55 -11.30 2.75
CA SER A 553 -28.79 -11.52 2.02
C SER A 553 -29.34 -10.16 1.65
N GLN A 554 -29.25 -9.78 0.39
CA GLN A 554 -29.63 -8.46 -0.10
C GLN A 554 -30.48 -8.59 -1.34
N GLN A 555 -31.48 -7.75 -1.45
CA GLN A 555 -32.27 -7.58 -2.65
C GLN A 555 -32.55 -6.10 -2.85
N ASP A 556 -32.30 -5.62 -4.06
CA ASP A 556 -32.62 -4.25 -4.47
C ASP A 556 -33.43 -4.23 -5.75
N THR A 557 -34.23 -3.20 -5.91
CA THR A 557 -34.96 -2.87 -7.14
C THR A 557 -34.83 -1.39 -7.39
N VAL A 558 -34.20 -1.01 -8.50
CA VAL A 558 -34.22 0.36 -8.97
C VAL A 558 -35.10 0.48 -10.19
N THR A 559 -36.06 1.43 -10.14
CA THR A 559 -36.91 1.80 -11.27
C THR A 559 -36.34 3.04 -11.93
N VAL A 560 -36.18 2.97 -13.25
CA VAL A 560 -35.62 4.07 -14.04
C VAL A 560 -36.53 4.40 -15.23
N ASP A 561 -36.46 5.61 -15.71
CA ASP A 561 -37.09 6.02 -16.97
C ASP A 561 -36.42 5.26 -18.14
N ALA A 562 -37.24 4.62 -18.99
CA ALA A 562 -36.73 3.73 -20.02
C ALA A 562 -35.99 4.45 -21.17
N ALA A 563 -36.22 5.75 -21.35
CA ALA A 563 -35.56 6.55 -22.38
C ALA A 563 -34.26 7.21 -21.94
N THR A 564 -34.16 7.54 -20.66
CA THR A 564 -33.04 8.35 -20.11
C THR A 564 -32.19 7.61 -19.11
N LEU A 565 -32.62 6.47 -18.56
CA LEU A 565 -32.08 5.77 -17.39
C LEU A 565 -32.04 6.61 -16.11
N ALA A 566 -32.74 7.76 -16.09
CA ALA A 566 -32.87 8.57 -14.89
C ALA A 566 -33.59 7.77 -13.79
N PRO A 567 -33.04 7.69 -12.57
CA PRO A 567 -33.63 6.93 -11.49
C PRO A 567 -34.92 7.60 -11.01
N LEU A 568 -35.92 6.78 -10.65
CA LEU A 568 -37.19 7.19 -10.12
C LEU A 568 -37.38 6.69 -8.69
N HIS A 569 -37.12 5.43 -8.46
CA HIS A 569 -37.25 4.79 -7.15
C HIS A 569 -36.16 3.78 -6.92
N LEU A 570 -35.61 3.72 -5.70
CA LEU A 570 -34.77 2.61 -5.20
C LEU A 570 -35.43 2.03 -3.96
N ARG A 571 -35.53 0.71 -3.94
CA ARG A 571 -35.99 -0.08 -2.79
C ARG A 571 -35.00 -1.20 -2.57
N GLU A 572 -34.35 -1.18 -1.43
CA GLU A 572 -33.35 -2.18 -1.03
C GLU A 572 -33.67 -2.72 0.35
N GLY A 573 -33.47 -4.02 0.56
CA GLY A 573 -33.67 -4.67 1.84
C GLY A 573 -32.85 -5.94 1.99
N GLY A 574 -32.67 -6.36 3.23
CA GLY A 574 -31.89 -7.57 3.52
C GLY A 574 -31.18 -7.57 4.85
N SER A 575 -30.03 -8.27 4.89
CA SER A 575 -29.18 -8.33 6.07
C SER A 575 -27.72 -8.51 5.67
N GLN A 576 -26.83 -7.91 6.45
CA GLN A 576 -25.37 -8.07 6.32
C GLN A 576 -24.76 -8.33 7.71
N GLY A 577 -24.01 -9.45 7.84
CA GLY A 577 -23.42 -9.82 9.14
C GLY A 577 -24.47 -10.02 10.24
N GLY A 578 -25.70 -10.44 9.89
CA GLY A 578 -26.83 -10.62 10.81
C GLY A 578 -27.54 -9.33 11.20
N GLN A 579 -27.14 -8.16 10.70
CA GLN A 579 -27.80 -6.89 10.89
C GLN A 579 -28.75 -6.62 9.73
N ALA A 580 -30.00 -6.23 10.04
CA ALA A 580 -30.99 -5.83 9.02
C ALA A 580 -30.52 -4.56 8.30
N MET A 581 -30.82 -4.48 7.00
CA MET A 581 -30.57 -3.29 6.18
C MET A 581 -31.82 -2.96 5.33
N SER A 582 -32.04 -1.67 5.12
CA SER A 582 -33.06 -1.17 4.19
C SER A 582 -32.67 0.19 3.66
N MET A 583 -33.03 0.44 2.40
CA MET A 583 -32.87 1.75 1.78
C MET A 583 -34.07 2.03 0.87
N VAL A 584 -34.67 3.18 1.06
CA VAL A 584 -35.81 3.64 0.28
C VAL A 584 -35.48 5.04 -0.20
N LEU A 585 -35.31 5.20 -1.52
CA LEU A 585 -35.06 6.49 -2.14
C LEU A 585 -36.09 6.77 -3.23
N ASP A 586 -36.53 8.01 -3.29
CA ASP A 586 -37.42 8.53 -4.32
C ASP A 586 -36.77 9.74 -5.00
N TYR A 587 -36.70 9.70 -6.33
CA TYR A 587 -36.06 10.69 -7.17
C TYR A 587 -37.08 11.55 -7.88
N GLN A 588 -37.04 12.85 -7.66
CA GLN A 588 -37.86 13.85 -8.36
C GLN A 588 -36.91 14.75 -9.20
N GLY A 589 -36.58 14.28 -10.39
CA GLY A 589 -35.52 14.88 -11.18
C GLY A 589 -34.15 14.74 -10.46
N THR A 590 -33.55 15.87 -10.10
CA THR A 590 -32.27 15.88 -9.35
C THR A 590 -32.46 15.81 -7.84
N HIS A 591 -33.65 15.99 -7.31
CA HIS A 591 -33.93 15.96 -5.89
C HIS A 591 -34.20 14.53 -5.41
N VAL A 592 -33.50 14.09 -4.35
CA VAL A 592 -33.57 12.75 -3.79
C VAL A 592 -34.04 12.83 -2.34
N THR A 593 -35.09 12.12 -2.03
CA THR A 593 -35.60 11.99 -0.66
C THR A 593 -35.72 10.53 -0.27
N GLY A 594 -35.68 10.24 1.02
CA GLY A 594 -35.85 8.87 1.49
C GLY A 594 -35.25 8.59 2.86
N HIS A 595 -34.98 7.32 3.11
CA HIS A 595 -34.42 6.84 4.37
C HIS A 595 -33.46 5.67 4.11
N VAL A 596 -32.36 5.67 4.87
CA VAL A 596 -31.31 4.65 4.77
C VAL A 596 -31.04 4.09 6.16
N HIS A 597 -31.13 2.76 6.29
CA HIS A 597 -30.74 1.99 7.47
C HIS A 597 -29.80 0.87 7.05
N VAL A 598 -28.49 1.09 7.13
CA VAL A 598 -27.47 0.17 6.61
C VAL A 598 -26.29 0.01 7.58
N PRO A 599 -25.70 -1.20 7.69
CA PRO A 599 -24.46 -1.39 8.42
C PRO A 599 -23.32 -0.56 7.79
N SER A 600 -22.51 0.06 8.62
CA SER A 600 -21.31 0.81 8.20
C SER A 600 -20.11 0.45 9.07
N ARG A 601 -18.91 0.89 8.68
CA ARG A 601 -17.66 0.69 9.47
C ARG A 601 -17.70 1.35 10.86
N GLN A 602 -18.58 2.34 11.05
CA GLN A 602 -18.75 3.09 12.31
C GLN A 602 -20.00 2.70 13.10
N GLY A 603 -20.66 1.60 12.73
CA GLY A 603 -21.95 1.14 13.28
C GLY A 603 -23.04 1.10 12.21
N VAL A 604 -24.30 1.27 12.62
CA VAL A 604 -25.44 1.35 11.70
C VAL A 604 -25.66 2.83 11.31
N ARG A 605 -25.68 3.11 10.01
CA ARG A 605 -26.16 4.40 9.50
C ARG A 605 -27.67 4.34 9.41
N ASP A 606 -28.35 5.16 10.20
CA ASP A 606 -29.80 5.35 10.19
C ASP A 606 -30.07 6.83 9.95
N ALA A 607 -30.47 7.20 8.73
CA ALA A 607 -30.55 8.59 8.33
C ALA A 607 -31.64 8.85 7.29
N ALA A 608 -32.33 9.97 7.45
CA ALA A 608 -33.13 10.53 6.38
C ALA A 608 -32.25 11.09 5.27
N VAL A 609 -32.65 10.91 4.02
CA VAL A 609 -32.01 11.46 2.84
C VAL A 609 -32.89 12.60 2.31
N ASP A 610 -32.28 13.76 2.13
CA ASP A 610 -32.87 14.93 1.49
C ASP A 610 -31.71 15.70 0.84
N THR A 611 -31.51 15.50 -0.47
CA THR A 611 -30.33 16.04 -1.18
C THR A 611 -30.66 16.34 -2.64
N THR A 612 -29.89 17.24 -3.22
CA THR A 612 -29.99 17.56 -4.66
C THR A 612 -28.71 17.14 -5.36
N LEU A 613 -28.86 16.32 -6.39
CA LEU A 613 -27.76 15.79 -7.22
C LEU A 613 -27.54 16.70 -8.44
N ALA A 614 -26.38 16.60 -9.06
CA ALA A 614 -26.12 17.20 -10.36
C ALA A 614 -26.97 16.51 -11.45
N GLU A 615 -27.35 17.25 -12.48
CA GLU A 615 -28.05 16.69 -13.64
C GLU A 615 -27.24 15.57 -14.29
N GLY A 616 -27.90 14.48 -14.72
CA GLY A 616 -27.25 13.31 -15.31
C GLY A 616 -26.63 12.34 -14.29
N THR A 617 -26.76 12.58 -12.98
CA THR A 617 -26.33 11.62 -11.96
C THR A 617 -27.29 10.42 -11.94
N LEU A 618 -26.75 9.22 -12.09
CA LEU A 618 -27.49 7.96 -11.99
C LEU A 618 -27.46 7.41 -10.56
N ASP A 619 -28.37 6.50 -10.24
CA ASP A 619 -28.19 5.63 -9.08
C ASP A 619 -27.11 4.58 -9.38
N GLN A 620 -26.26 4.24 -8.41
CA GLN A 620 -25.18 3.27 -8.66
C GLN A 620 -25.65 1.90 -9.14
N ASN A 621 -26.87 1.48 -8.74
CA ASN A 621 -27.44 0.19 -9.13
C ASN A 621 -27.86 0.14 -10.61
N VAL A 622 -27.92 1.29 -11.30
CA VAL A 622 -28.18 1.39 -12.75
C VAL A 622 -26.95 1.10 -13.59
N PHE A 623 -25.76 1.25 -13.02
CA PHE A 623 -24.52 1.30 -13.77
C PHE A 623 -24.21 0.01 -14.54
N SER A 624 -24.49 -1.15 -13.96
CA SER A 624 -24.28 -2.45 -14.64
C SER A 624 -25.15 -2.60 -15.89
N ALA A 625 -26.38 -2.12 -15.87
CA ALA A 625 -27.26 -2.10 -17.03
C ALA A 625 -26.73 -1.12 -18.09
N LEU A 626 -26.34 0.09 -17.69
CA LEU A 626 -25.73 1.06 -18.60
C LEU A 626 -24.50 0.47 -19.33
N LEU A 627 -23.62 -0.26 -18.63
CA LEU A 627 -22.42 -0.86 -19.26
C LEU A 627 -22.76 -1.77 -20.46
N THR A 628 -23.86 -2.52 -20.41
CA THR A 628 -24.28 -3.38 -21.51
C THR A 628 -24.85 -2.60 -22.68
N ALA A 629 -25.28 -1.37 -22.46
CA ALA A 629 -25.85 -0.47 -23.47
C ALA A 629 -24.79 0.44 -24.14
N LEU A 630 -23.56 0.51 -23.60
CA LEU A 630 -22.49 1.36 -24.15
C LEU A 630 -22.01 0.83 -25.52
N PRO A 631 -21.59 1.72 -26.45
CA PRO A 631 -20.97 1.35 -27.71
C PRO A 631 -19.51 0.91 -27.49
N LEU A 632 -19.32 -0.28 -26.88
CA LEU A 632 -18.02 -0.80 -26.50
C LEU A 632 -17.10 -0.98 -27.70
N ALA A 633 -15.90 -0.41 -27.63
CA ALA A 633 -14.82 -0.54 -28.60
C ALA A 633 -13.47 -0.44 -27.89
N SER A 634 -12.41 -0.97 -28.48
CA SER A 634 -11.08 -0.95 -27.87
C SER A 634 -10.63 0.47 -27.51
N GLY A 635 -10.23 0.70 -26.27
CA GLY A 635 -9.77 1.99 -25.77
C GLY A 635 -10.88 3.02 -25.48
N ALA A 636 -12.15 2.69 -25.72
CA ALA A 636 -13.25 3.58 -25.39
C ALA A 636 -13.40 3.75 -23.88
N HIS A 637 -13.76 4.94 -23.43
CA HIS A 637 -13.97 5.25 -22.04
C HIS A 637 -15.14 6.22 -21.82
N TRP A 638 -15.80 6.10 -20.68
CA TRP A 638 -16.94 6.94 -20.27
C TRP A 638 -16.81 7.26 -18.77
N MET A 639 -17.24 8.45 -18.42
CA MET A 639 -17.39 8.86 -17.03
C MET A 639 -18.86 9.14 -16.73
N VAL A 640 -19.36 8.63 -15.62
CA VAL A 640 -20.73 8.79 -15.16
C VAL A 640 -20.73 9.11 -13.67
N ASN A 641 -21.48 10.12 -13.26
CA ASN A 641 -21.74 10.36 -11.85
C ASN A 641 -22.77 9.36 -11.35
N ALA A 642 -22.41 8.60 -10.32
CA ALA A 642 -23.31 7.64 -9.66
C ALA A 642 -23.52 8.03 -8.19
N TYR A 643 -24.76 8.06 -7.76
CA TYR A 643 -25.12 8.29 -6.37
C TYR A 643 -25.08 6.97 -5.59
N ASP A 644 -24.25 6.93 -4.58
CA ASP A 644 -24.18 5.85 -3.61
C ASP A 644 -25.07 6.22 -2.42
N GLY A 645 -26.29 5.70 -2.38
CA GLY A 645 -27.23 5.93 -1.30
C GLY A 645 -26.76 5.38 0.06
N THR A 646 -25.95 4.31 0.07
CA THR A 646 -25.42 3.70 1.28
C THR A 646 -24.51 4.68 2.05
N GLU A 647 -23.66 5.39 1.35
CA GLU A 647 -22.77 6.40 1.94
C GLU A 647 -23.32 7.84 1.83
N GLY A 648 -24.28 8.08 0.93
CA GLY A 648 -24.85 9.41 0.67
C GLY A 648 -23.92 10.33 -0.11
N VAL A 649 -23.12 9.77 -1.02
CA VAL A 649 -22.14 10.49 -1.82
C VAL A 649 -22.32 10.26 -3.32
N VAL A 650 -21.92 11.23 -4.12
CA VAL A 650 -21.82 11.07 -5.58
C VAL A 650 -20.38 10.69 -5.92
N ARG A 651 -20.23 9.60 -6.68
CA ARG A 651 -18.92 9.10 -7.15
C ARG A 651 -18.86 9.17 -8.68
N PRO A 652 -17.81 9.75 -9.25
CA PRO A 652 -17.53 9.63 -10.68
C PRO A 652 -17.02 8.21 -10.96
N LEU A 653 -17.83 7.39 -11.62
CA LEU A 653 -17.43 6.08 -12.10
C LEU A 653 -16.87 6.21 -13.51
N THR A 654 -15.68 5.68 -13.75
CA THR A 654 -15.07 5.63 -15.07
C THR A 654 -15.08 4.19 -15.59
N ALA A 655 -15.68 3.95 -16.71
CA ALA A 655 -15.64 2.69 -17.44
C ALA A 655 -14.65 2.81 -18.62
N THR A 656 -13.69 1.92 -18.69
CA THR A 656 -12.68 1.88 -19.77
C THR A 656 -12.62 0.49 -20.40
N VAL A 657 -12.74 0.38 -21.71
CA VAL A 657 -12.53 -0.89 -22.43
C VAL A 657 -11.02 -1.12 -22.53
N VAL A 658 -10.50 -2.00 -21.68
CA VAL A 658 -9.07 -2.27 -21.56
C VAL A 658 -8.59 -3.38 -22.51
N GLY A 659 -9.50 -4.08 -23.19
CA GLY A 659 -9.15 -5.11 -24.16
C GLY A 659 -10.29 -6.08 -24.45
N GLU A 660 -9.93 -7.15 -25.15
CA GLU A 660 -10.80 -8.28 -25.45
C GLU A 660 -10.34 -9.50 -24.64
N ASP A 661 -11.29 -10.34 -24.27
CA ASP A 661 -11.00 -11.58 -23.56
C ASP A 661 -12.01 -12.67 -23.96
N SER A 662 -11.63 -13.93 -23.78
CA SER A 662 -12.51 -15.08 -23.93
C SER A 662 -12.70 -15.73 -22.57
N VAL A 663 -13.90 -15.63 -22.02
CA VAL A 663 -14.22 -16.17 -20.69
C VAL A 663 -15.05 -17.44 -20.81
N THR A 664 -14.69 -18.44 -20.02
CA THR A 664 -15.46 -19.67 -19.87
C THR A 664 -16.09 -19.65 -18.48
N VAL A 665 -17.42 -19.70 -18.43
CA VAL A 665 -18.23 -19.72 -17.21
C VAL A 665 -19.23 -20.88 -17.29
N PRO A 666 -19.93 -21.27 -16.23
CA PRO A 666 -20.89 -22.39 -16.29
C PRO A 666 -21.95 -22.26 -17.38
N ALA A 667 -22.35 -21.04 -17.74
CA ALA A 667 -23.31 -20.81 -18.83
C ALA A 667 -22.73 -20.97 -20.25
N GLY A 668 -21.42 -21.14 -20.39
CA GLY A 668 -20.75 -21.32 -21.70
C GLY A 668 -19.48 -20.50 -21.85
N ALA A 669 -18.93 -20.50 -23.09
CA ALA A 669 -17.78 -19.71 -23.46
C ALA A 669 -18.23 -18.47 -24.27
N PHE A 670 -17.69 -17.31 -23.94
CA PHE A 670 -18.08 -16.02 -24.51
C PHE A 670 -16.86 -15.20 -24.91
N ALA A 671 -16.90 -14.63 -26.12
CA ALA A 671 -15.97 -13.57 -26.52
C ALA A 671 -16.48 -12.24 -25.93
N CYS A 672 -15.67 -11.60 -25.11
CA CYS A 672 -16.06 -10.42 -24.34
C CYS A 672 -15.15 -9.22 -24.58
N TRP A 673 -15.71 -8.04 -24.37
CA TRP A 673 -14.94 -6.86 -24.01
C TRP A 673 -14.63 -6.92 -22.51
N LYS A 674 -13.37 -6.69 -22.14
CA LYS A 674 -12.99 -6.45 -20.76
C LYS A 674 -13.10 -4.96 -20.47
N VAL A 675 -14.00 -4.60 -19.56
CA VAL A 675 -14.27 -3.21 -19.14
C VAL A 675 -13.84 -3.02 -17.71
N ALA A 676 -12.81 -2.23 -17.48
CA ALA A 676 -12.39 -1.83 -16.14
C ALA A 676 -13.23 -0.64 -15.67
N VAL A 677 -13.82 -0.77 -14.49
CA VAL A 677 -14.61 0.29 -13.83
C VAL A 677 -13.89 0.73 -12.57
N THR A 678 -13.63 2.03 -12.46
CA THR A 678 -12.97 2.67 -11.32
C THR A 678 -13.81 3.80 -10.76
N GLY A 679 -13.45 4.33 -9.58
CA GLY A 679 -14.20 5.40 -8.91
C GLY A 679 -15.22 4.91 -7.87
N GLY A 680 -15.61 3.64 -7.88
CA GLY A 680 -16.41 3.00 -6.85
C GLY A 680 -15.60 2.62 -5.60
N GLN A 681 -16.26 1.90 -4.67
CA GLN A 681 -15.62 1.41 -3.44
C GLN A 681 -14.44 0.46 -3.74
N PHE A 682 -14.58 -0.38 -4.77
CA PHE A 682 -13.53 -1.23 -5.33
C PHE A 682 -13.53 -1.07 -6.84
N PRO A 683 -12.36 -1.15 -7.51
CA PRO A 683 -12.33 -1.32 -8.96
C PRO A 683 -12.93 -2.69 -9.32
N ILE A 684 -13.65 -2.74 -10.45
CA ILE A 684 -14.33 -3.95 -10.94
C ILE A 684 -13.99 -4.16 -12.41
N ASN A 685 -13.66 -5.38 -12.80
CA ASN A 685 -13.55 -5.78 -14.20
C ASN A 685 -14.83 -6.48 -14.63
N PHE A 686 -15.52 -5.95 -15.62
CA PHE A 686 -16.67 -6.57 -16.27
C PHE A 686 -16.26 -7.21 -17.58
N TYR A 687 -16.77 -8.39 -17.86
CA TYR A 687 -16.61 -9.10 -19.13
C TYR A 687 -17.95 -9.14 -19.83
N ILE A 688 -18.10 -8.27 -20.85
CA ILE A 688 -19.37 -8.03 -21.56
C ILE A 688 -19.27 -8.63 -22.96
N THR A 689 -20.27 -9.43 -23.35
CA THR A 689 -20.27 -10.11 -24.65
C THR A 689 -20.14 -9.13 -25.82
N LYS A 690 -19.34 -9.48 -26.82
CA LYS A 690 -19.13 -8.67 -28.05
C LYS A 690 -20.30 -8.68 -29.01
N THR A 691 -21.15 -9.68 -28.91
CA THR A 691 -22.33 -9.88 -29.77
C THR A 691 -23.59 -9.97 -28.92
N ALA A 692 -24.74 -9.68 -29.56
CA ALA A 692 -26.03 -9.83 -28.88
C ALA A 692 -26.33 -11.30 -28.50
N PRO A 693 -26.97 -11.52 -27.34
CA PRO A 693 -27.38 -10.50 -26.39
C PRO A 693 -26.18 -9.94 -25.63
N TYR A 694 -26.13 -8.62 -25.49
CA TYR A 694 -25.08 -7.94 -24.73
C TYR A 694 -25.33 -8.18 -23.24
N LEU A 695 -24.55 -9.06 -22.63
CA LEU A 695 -24.69 -9.46 -21.23
C LEU A 695 -23.33 -9.47 -20.51
N ILE A 696 -23.36 -9.40 -19.22
CA ILE A 696 -22.18 -9.56 -18.36
C ILE A 696 -21.97 -11.06 -18.14
N ALA A 697 -20.98 -11.66 -18.78
CA ALA A 697 -20.67 -13.09 -18.63
C ALA A 697 -19.92 -13.38 -17.33
N LYS A 698 -19.09 -12.43 -16.88
CA LYS A 698 -18.29 -12.51 -15.66
C LYS A 698 -18.04 -11.10 -15.14
N TYR A 699 -17.92 -10.92 -13.82
CA TYR A 699 -17.28 -9.74 -13.25
C TYR A 699 -16.50 -10.09 -11.99
N GLU A 700 -15.45 -9.33 -11.71
CA GLU A 700 -14.53 -9.59 -10.62
C GLU A 700 -14.11 -8.30 -9.93
N LEU A 701 -14.09 -8.31 -8.60
CA LEU A 701 -13.55 -7.21 -7.82
C LEU A 701 -12.02 -7.25 -7.89
N VAL A 702 -11.41 -6.08 -8.08
CA VAL A 702 -9.95 -5.97 -8.07
C VAL A 702 -9.49 -5.72 -6.63
N GLY A 703 -8.65 -6.61 -6.13
CA GLY A 703 -8.20 -6.62 -4.73
C GLY A 703 -8.90 -7.69 -3.90
N PRO A 704 -10.19 -7.56 -3.55
CA PRO A 704 -10.90 -8.67 -2.92
C PRO A 704 -11.03 -9.87 -3.87
N PRO A 705 -10.78 -11.11 -3.41
CA PRO A 705 -10.83 -12.29 -4.27
C PRO A 705 -12.29 -12.77 -4.48
N VAL A 706 -13.13 -11.90 -5.04
CA VAL A 706 -14.55 -12.15 -5.29
C VAL A 706 -14.84 -12.09 -6.78
N VAL A 707 -15.42 -13.16 -7.32
CA VAL A 707 -15.73 -13.32 -8.74
C VAL A 707 -17.19 -13.78 -8.90
N PHE A 708 -17.89 -13.20 -9.86
CA PHE A 708 -19.24 -13.55 -10.24
C PHE A 708 -19.22 -14.17 -11.65
N GLU A 709 -19.69 -15.40 -11.76
CA GLU A 709 -19.70 -16.17 -13.00
C GLU A 709 -21.12 -16.52 -13.43
N LEU A 710 -21.48 -16.18 -14.66
CA LEU A 710 -22.81 -16.48 -15.19
C LEU A 710 -23.08 -18.00 -15.22
N THR A 711 -24.19 -18.42 -14.62
CA THR A 711 -24.62 -19.82 -14.59
C THR A 711 -25.86 -20.07 -15.45
N ALA A 712 -26.76 -19.09 -15.53
CA ALA A 712 -27.99 -19.21 -16.31
C ALA A 712 -28.48 -17.85 -16.83
N LYS A 713 -29.17 -17.87 -17.95
CA LYS A 713 -29.97 -16.78 -18.51
C LYS A 713 -31.39 -17.28 -18.74
N THR A 714 -32.37 -16.51 -18.30
CA THR A 714 -33.79 -16.73 -18.58
C THR A 714 -34.33 -15.49 -19.28
N PRO A 715 -35.11 -15.64 -20.39
CA PRO A 715 -35.71 -14.53 -21.11
C PRO A 715 -36.66 -13.72 -20.24
#